data_ccb4344a532661e67dcf5d80f36cffe0
#
_entry.id   ccb4344a532661e67dcf5d80f36cffe0
#
_cell.length_a   1.000
_cell.length_b   1.000
_cell.length_c   1.000
_cell.angle_alpha   90.00
_cell.angle_beta   90.00
_cell.angle_gamma   90.00
#
_symmetry.space_group_name_H-M   'P 1'
#
loop_
_entity.id
_entity.type
_entity.pdbx_description
1 polymer ?
#
loop_
_entity_poly.entity_id
_entity_poly.type
_entity_poly.pdbx_seq_one_letter_code
_entity_poly.pdbx_strand_id
1 'polypeptide(L)'
;AQAAPQPAPAPAPQPAQDVAAATAAKPALPANFERRYIVPSASMRLEGEMDQRAWAIFLTADQAATPARLDVSFKNAIVVMPEASRLRVSINNEPVLETALSSSESFRDVMAMVPPGLLQAGANTIRFQVAQRHRTDCTVQSTFELWTEIDPAGTSLIFARADAPRSLRGLVDLPAIGFNEKGVTPIHVNYPNPVVTVSETVTKPDGDVSLTVVLGVASEISAALTHPPADAISRPIVGFVDDERLGTSVLVVSGANWGQIGTAIETMAAAVDRPISVVRTVMNTAPWLSPDVRFVTGKDSFRIADAGAGTQEFSGRRFHTEFAVGVPSDFYAEAYGEATLLLDAAYTSAVRPASHIDIYVNDQIAATTRITRQQGGIYRQFPIQVPLRHFRPGVNRISINAMLDTAEDAVCAPGGSTAGGQRFVLFDTTTFAMPNFARIGRRPNLAAFAGTAFPYNRAEEPSALVLGRADPTIYSAAASLVARMAIQAGRIVPLTPTPAASVGDRSAIFVGTAAQMPASVLGQVHVAESIRTSWRDETSAGKRVMPASAAAGFEALDGALHRPGTEIGQAPASSPETEDTSATFNRWRSEVGGGGLQGQLAGFEGWLQRNFDISFSTFRLREAAAPPYDPAPKTSLIVAQQASPNGGGTWTVLTAPSEERLITGIQSISTVQRWPLLGGALTTYSATTDAIESRPLLTFEFVMTQPVAPGNLRLIAANWLSSNVVVYAIGLVVLCIVLGIVTTGLLARLGRRS
;
A
#
# COMPACT_ATOMS: atom_id res chain seq x y z
N ALA A 1 -21.91 72.04 8.04
CA ALA A 1 -21.76 70.62 8.23
C ALA A 1 -22.11 69.90 6.91
N GLN A 2 -21.12 69.56 6.12
CA GLN A 2 -21.29 68.75 4.91
C GLN A 2 -21.25 67.28 5.27
N ALA A 3 -22.31 66.56 4.92
CA ALA A 3 -22.37 65.10 5.11
C ALA A 3 -21.42 64.38 4.12
N ALA A 4 -20.64 63.46 4.60
CA ALA A 4 -19.78 62.61 3.80
C ALA A 4 -20.61 61.64 2.92
N PRO A 5 -20.18 61.33 1.69
CA PRO A 5 -20.91 60.42 0.82
C PRO A 5 -20.85 58.98 1.33
N GLN A 6 -21.99 58.29 1.33
CA GLN A 6 -22.07 56.84 1.63
C GLN A 6 -21.33 56.04 0.56
N PRO A 7 -20.59 55.02 0.94
CA PRO A 7 -19.98 54.10 -0.04
C PRO A 7 -21.06 53.31 -0.79
N ALA A 8 -20.86 53.18 -2.09
CA ALA A 8 -21.72 52.38 -2.96
C ALA A 8 -21.81 50.91 -2.51
N PRO A 9 -22.98 50.23 -2.63
CA PRO A 9 -23.12 48.84 -2.30
C PRO A 9 -22.20 47.98 -3.19
N ALA A 10 -21.53 47.02 -2.57
CA ALA A 10 -20.72 46.06 -3.30
C ALA A 10 -21.58 45.29 -4.32
N PRO A 11 -21.05 45.00 -5.52
CA PRO A 11 -21.78 44.23 -6.52
C PRO A 11 -22.13 42.85 -5.95
N ALA A 12 -23.39 42.44 -6.15
CA ALA A 12 -23.87 41.12 -5.81
C ALA A 12 -22.98 40.03 -6.48
N PRO A 13 -22.67 38.91 -5.81
CA PRO A 13 -21.93 37.84 -6.43
C PRO A 13 -22.69 37.37 -7.68
N GLN A 14 -22.03 37.42 -8.83
CA GLN A 14 -22.56 36.85 -10.07
C GLN A 14 -22.78 35.37 -9.85
N PRO A 15 -23.94 34.80 -10.26
CA PRO A 15 -24.11 33.33 -10.21
C PRO A 15 -22.99 32.69 -11.05
N ALA A 16 -22.35 31.70 -10.47
CA ALA A 16 -21.37 30.88 -11.17
C ALA A 16 -21.99 30.42 -12.50
N GLN A 17 -21.33 30.71 -13.60
CA GLN A 17 -21.75 30.22 -14.90
C GLN A 17 -21.81 28.69 -14.82
N ASP A 18 -23.00 28.13 -15.08
CA ASP A 18 -23.21 26.70 -15.18
C ASP A 18 -22.20 26.12 -16.17
N VAL A 19 -21.16 25.44 -15.65
CA VAL A 19 -20.32 24.55 -16.44
C VAL A 19 -21.27 23.46 -16.91
N ALA A 20 -21.48 23.37 -18.20
CA ALA A 20 -22.51 22.63 -18.90
C ALA A 20 -22.89 21.31 -18.24
N ALA A 21 -24.16 21.18 -17.82
CA ALA A 21 -24.73 19.92 -17.38
C ALA A 21 -24.76 18.96 -18.58
N ALA A 22 -23.77 18.09 -18.65
CA ALA A 22 -23.66 17.10 -19.72
C ALA A 22 -24.64 15.94 -19.44
N THR A 23 -25.82 16.04 -20.01
CA THR A 23 -26.75 14.91 -20.16
C THR A 23 -26.88 14.61 -21.65
N ALA A 24 -25.80 14.12 -22.26
CA ALA A 24 -25.84 13.58 -23.61
C ALA A 24 -25.36 12.13 -23.58
N ALA A 25 -26.01 11.28 -24.39
CA ALA A 25 -25.50 9.93 -24.65
C ALA A 25 -24.02 10.02 -25.03
N LYS A 26 -23.19 9.13 -24.46
CA LYS A 26 -21.74 9.10 -24.72
C LYS A 26 -21.51 9.12 -26.25
N PRO A 27 -20.92 10.17 -26.85
CA PRO A 27 -20.68 10.19 -28.26
C PRO A 27 -19.79 9.01 -28.63
N ALA A 28 -20.03 8.45 -29.82
CA ALA A 28 -19.20 7.38 -30.35
C ALA A 28 -17.73 7.81 -30.30
N LEU A 29 -16.86 6.89 -29.92
CA LEU A 29 -15.43 7.14 -29.97
C LEU A 29 -15.03 7.44 -31.42
N PRO A 30 -14.10 8.38 -31.68
CA PRO A 30 -13.53 8.57 -33.01
C PRO A 30 -13.04 7.23 -33.57
N ALA A 31 -13.06 7.05 -34.89
CA ALA A 31 -12.58 5.82 -35.52
C ALA A 31 -11.14 5.49 -35.11
N ASN A 32 -10.30 6.54 -34.92
CA ASN A 32 -8.94 6.47 -34.44
C ASN A 32 -8.80 7.32 -33.18
N PHE A 33 -8.67 6.69 -32.01
CA PHE A 33 -8.46 7.36 -30.74
C PHE A 33 -7.34 6.67 -29.96
N GLU A 34 -6.70 7.45 -29.10
CA GLU A 34 -5.79 6.93 -28.07
C GLU A 34 -6.44 7.13 -26.71
N ARG A 35 -6.49 6.04 -25.91
CA ARG A 35 -7.00 6.06 -24.55
C ARG A 35 -5.84 6.11 -23.56
N ARG A 36 -5.93 7.02 -22.59
CA ARG A 36 -5.03 7.13 -21.48
C ARG A 36 -5.81 6.94 -20.19
N TYR A 37 -5.67 5.77 -19.57
CA TYR A 37 -6.22 5.56 -18.22
C TYR A 37 -5.57 6.52 -17.24
N ILE A 38 -6.35 7.08 -16.33
CA ILE A 38 -5.88 8.13 -15.40
C ILE A 38 -5.96 7.71 -13.94
N VAL A 39 -6.64 6.62 -13.59
CA VAL A 39 -6.71 6.08 -12.23
C VAL A 39 -5.64 5.02 -12.04
N PRO A 40 -4.63 5.23 -11.16
CA PRO A 40 -3.45 4.35 -11.03
C PRO A 40 -3.70 3.15 -10.13
N SER A 41 -4.92 2.61 -10.11
CA SER A 41 -5.30 1.47 -9.28
C SER A 41 -6.48 0.74 -9.87
N ALA A 42 -6.68 -0.52 -9.49
CA ALA A 42 -7.81 -1.33 -9.92
C ALA A 42 -9.16 -0.89 -9.31
N SER A 43 -9.13 -0.05 -8.28
CA SER A 43 -10.33 0.53 -7.66
C SER A 43 -9.97 1.86 -7.00
N MET A 44 -10.90 2.80 -7.00
CA MET A 44 -10.74 4.07 -6.30
C MET A 44 -12.05 4.46 -5.63
N ARG A 45 -12.02 4.62 -4.31
CA ARG A 45 -13.17 5.03 -3.52
C ARG A 45 -12.84 6.30 -2.73
N LEU A 46 -13.74 7.26 -2.80
CA LEU A 46 -13.71 8.51 -2.06
C LEU A 46 -14.79 8.44 -0.97
N GLU A 47 -14.45 8.74 0.28
CA GLU A 47 -15.30 8.46 1.44
C GLU A 47 -15.56 9.68 2.31
N GLY A 48 -16.73 9.69 2.96
CA GLY A 48 -17.12 10.75 3.88
C GLY A 48 -17.71 11.97 3.18
N GLU A 49 -17.87 13.07 3.92
CA GLU A 49 -18.51 14.29 3.41
C GLU A 49 -17.61 15.07 2.44
N MET A 50 -16.30 14.98 2.62
CA MET A 50 -15.28 15.51 1.71
C MET A 50 -14.10 14.56 1.66
N ASP A 51 -13.70 14.18 0.47
CA ASP A 51 -12.47 13.42 0.23
C ASP A 51 -11.85 13.84 -1.12
N GLN A 52 -10.55 13.73 -1.22
CA GLN A 52 -9.83 14.03 -2.44
C GLN A 52 -8.63 13.12 -2.63
N ARG A 53 -8.34 12.79 -3.89
CA ARG A 53 -7.15 12.06 -4.31
C ARG A 53 -6.49 12.81 -5.44
N ALA A 54 -5.16 12.95 -5.39
CA ALA A 54 -4.39 13.59 -6.44
C ALA A 54 -3.13 12.79 -6.76
N TRP A 55 -2.79 12.71 -8.05
CA TRP A 55 -1.58 12.06 -8.55
C TRP A 55 -1.16 12.68 -9.88
N ALA A 56 0.06 12.37 -10.32
CA ALA A 56 0.57 12.80 -11.60
C ALA A 56 0.39 11.72 -12.67
N ILE A 57 0.00 12.12 -13.88
CA ILE A 57 0.13 11.33 -15.10
C ILE A 57 1.13 12.01 -16.03
N PHE A 58 1.80 11.23 -16.87
CA PHE A 58 2.81 11.74 -17.79
C PHE A 58 2.29 11.64 -19.22
N LEU A 59 2.50 12.72 -19.98
CA LEU A 59 2.11 12.82 -21.38
C LEU A 59 3.32 13.17 -22.25
N THR A 60 3.35 12.65 -23.49
CA THR A 60 4.30 13.11 -24.51
C THR A 60 3.92 14.51 -24.99
N ALA A 61 4.84 15.21 -25.68
CA ALA A 61 4.56 16.50 -26.27
C ALA A 61 3.41 16.42 -27.31
N ASP A 62 3.35 15.33 -28.06
CA ASP A 62 2.31 15.11 -29.08
C ASP A 62 0.95 14.85 -28.42
N GLN A 63 0.88 14.10 -27.32
CA GLN A 63 -0.35 13.92 -26.53
C GLN A 63 -0.84 15.25 -25.94
N ALA A 64 0.07 16.03 -25.35
CA ALA A 64 -0.27 17.30 -24.73
C ALA A 64 -0.82 18.35 -25.74
N ALA A 65 -0.36 18.29 -26.98
CA ALA A 65 -0.81 19.18 -28.08
C ALA A 65 -2.14 18.72 -28.72
N THR A 66 -2.55 17.45 -28.49
CA THR A 66 -3.74 16.86 -29.09
C THR A 66 -4.99 17.20 -28.29
N PRO A 67 -6.12 17.60 -28.94
CA PRO A 67 -7.39 17.78 -28.24
C PRO A 67 -7.81 16.53 -27.49
N ALA A 68 -8.17 16.69 -26.22
CA ALA A 68 -8.53 15.60 -25.34
C ALA A 68 -9.93 15.75 -24.76
N ARG A 69 -10.59 14.62 -24.53
CA ARG A 69 -11.85 14.48 -23.80
C ARG A 69 -11.57 13.70 -22.52
N LEU A 70 -12.06 14.20 -21.39
CA LEU A 70 -12.06 13.49 -20.12
C LEU A 70 -13.35 12.68 -20.01
N ASP A 71 -13.26 11.37 -19.92
CA ASP A 71 -14.35 10.46 -19.59
C ASP A 71 -14.18 10.03 -18.12
N VAL A 72 -15.27 10.06 -17.34
CA VAL A 72 -15.31 9.65 -15.93
C VAL A 72 -16.51 8.75 -15.70
N SER A 73 -16.29 7.59 -15.12
CA SER A 73 -17.33 6.63 -14.75
C SER A 73 -17.36 6.49 -13.22
N PHE A 74 -18.52 6.72 -12.62
CA PHE A 74 -18.66 6.68 -11.16
C PHE A 74 -19.98 6.09 -10.69
N LYS A 75 -19.97 5.59 -9.46
CA LYS A 75 -21.14 5.11 -8.71
C LYS A 75 -21.04 5.64 -7.28
N ASN A 76 -22.16 5.96 -6.65
CA ASN A 76 -22.19 6.47 -5.29
C ASN A 76 -23.18 5.72 -4.40
N ALA A 77 -23.00 5.85 -3.08
CA ALA A 77 -23.94 5.26 -2.11
C ALA A 77 -25.35 5.79 -2.30
N ILE A 78 -26.36 4.93 -2.09
CA ILE A 78 -27.78 5.29 -2.21
C ILE A 78 -28.19 6.40 -1.25
N VAL A 79 -27.50 6.52 -0.12
CA VAL A 79 -27.74 7.52 0.92
C VAL A 79 -27.24 8.92 0.54
N VAL A 80 -26.45 9.05 -0.53
CA VAL A 80 -25.95 10.35 -1.02
C VAL A 80 -27.07 11.16 -1.61
N MET A 81 -27.19 12.43 -1.21
CA MET A 81 -28.19 13.38 -1.72
C MET A 81 -27.67 14.07 -2.98
N PRO A 82 -28.22 13.81 -4.18
CA PRO A 82 -27.66 14.31 -5.44
C PRO A 82 -27.67 15.84 -5.58
N GLU A 83 -28.68 16.50 -5.00
CA GLU A 83 -28.88 17.94 -5.11
C GLU A 83 -27.76 18.72 -4.42
N ALA A 84 -27.21 18.17 -3.33
CA ALA A 84 -26.17 18.80 -2.52
C ALA A 84 -24.79 18.12 -2.62
N SER A 85 -24.65 17.09 -3.46
CA SER A 85 -23.40 16.34 -3.58
C SER A 85 -22.79 16.49 -4.96
N ARG A 86 -21.49 16.69 -5.01
CA ARG A 86 -20.75 16.97 -6.25
C ARG A 86 -19.47 16.14 -6.33
N LEU A 87 -19.18 15.68 -7.54
CA LEU A 87 -17.87 15.20 -7.95
C LEU A 87 -17.22 16.27 -8.81
N ARG A 88 -16.01 16.67 -8.46
CA ARG A 88 -15.17 17.60 -9.24
C ARG A 88 -13.89 16.89 -9.65
N VAL A 89 -13.51 17.05 -10.93
CA VAL A 89 -12.22 16.60 -11.45
C VAL A 89 -11.45 17.80 -11.96
N SER A 90 -10.22 17.97 -11.50
CA SER A 90 -9.33 19.06 -11.91
C SER A 90 -8.06 18.48 -12.54
N ILE A 91 -7.53 19.19 -13.53
CA ILE A 91 -6.24 18.92 -14.17
C ILE A 91 -5.36 20.15 -13.97
N ASN A 92 -4.15 19.98 -13.44
CA ASN A 92 -3.22 21.07 -13.17
C ASN A 92 -3.84 22.21 -12.34
N ASN A 93 -4.67 21.84 -11.35
CA ASN A 93 -5.48 22.70 -10.48
C ASN A 93 -6.67 23.43 -11.15
N GLU A 94 -6.87 23.31 -12.46
CA GLU A 94 -8.03 23.87 -13.14
C GLU A 94 -9.18 22.85 -13.17
N PRO A 95 -10.41 23.22 -12.78
CA PRO A 95 -11.55 22.33 -12.82
C PRO A 95 -11.98 22.06 -14.27
N VAL A 96 -12.04 20.78 -14.64
CA VAL A 96 -12.44 20.32 -15.99
C VAL A 96 -13.85 19.75 -15.98
N LEU A 97 -14.22 19.05 -14.89
CA LEU A 97 -15.53 18.41 -14.76
C LEU A 97 -16.11 18.69 -13.37
N GLU A 98 -17.37 19.08 -13.33
CA GLU A 98 -18.17 19.09 -12.11
C GLU A 98 -19.55 18.49 -12.40
N THR A 99 -19.97 17.51 -11.58
CA THR A 99 -21.26 16.81 -11.78
C THR A 99 -21.89 16.40 -10.46
N ALA A 100 -23.23 16.29 -10.46
CA ALA A 100 -23.98 15.77 -9.31
C ALA A 100 -23.74 14.28 -9.12
N LEU A 101 -23.63 13.85 -7.86
CA LEU A 101 -23.54 12.45 -7.48
C LEU A 101 -24.94 11.81 -7.44
N SER A 102 -25.38 11.27 -8.58
CA SER A 102 -26.73 10.77 -8.77
C SER A 102 -26.79 9.36 -9.39
N SER A 103 -25.85 8.48 -9.04
CA SER A 103 -25.76 7.12 -9.58
C SER A 103 -25.55 6.08 -8.51
N SER A 104 -26.64 5.56 -7.92
CA SER A 104 -26.58 4.61 -6.82
C SER A 104 -26.69 3.14 -7.26
N GLU A 105 -27.25 2.86 -8.44
CA GLU A 105 -27.51 1.48 -8.89
C GLU A 105 -26.41 0.94 -9.80
N SER A 106 -25.92 1.76 -10.71
CA SER A 106 -24.91 1.39 -11.71
C SER A 106 -23.87 2.48 -11.89
N PHE A 107 -22.77 2.18 -12.55
CA PHE A 107 -21.81 3.19 -12.96
C PHE A 107 -22.43 4.12 -14.00
N ARG A 108 -22.24 5.42 -13.79
CA ARG A 108 -22.66 6.49 -14.70
C ARG A 108 -21.44 7.10 -15.36
N ASP A 109 -21.49 7.16 -16.68
CA ASP A 109 -20.49 7.83 -17.48
C ASP A 109 -20.83 9.33 -17.64
N VAL A 110 -19.84 10.18 -17.42
CA VAL A 110 -19.87 11.62 -17.69
C VAL A 110 -18.61 12.01 -18.44
N MET A 111 -18.67 13.10 -19.22
CA MET A 111 -17.54 13.54 -20.01
C MET A 111 -17.42 15.05 -20.03
N ALA A 112 -16.20 15.53 -20.24
CA ALA A 112 -15.91 16.95 -20.49
C ALA A 112 -14.78 17.10 -21.51
N MET A 113 -14.82 18.15 -22.32
CA MET A 113 -13.68 18.52 -23.17
C MET A 113 -12.62 19.19 -22.32
N VAL A 114 -11.37 18.74 -22.46
CA VAL A 114 -10.24 19.35 -21.78
C VAL A 114 -9.92 20.69 -22.47
N PRO A 115 -9.80 21.81 -21.73
CA PRO A 115 -9.45 23.10 -22.31
C PRO A 115 -8.12 23.04 -23.07
N PRO A 116 -8.01 23.64 -24.25
CA PRO A 116 -6.76 23.70 -25.01
C PRO A 116 -5.63 24.34 -24.20
N GLY A 117 -4.44 23.75 -24.23
CA GLY A 117 -3.25 24.26 -23.52
C GLY A 117 -3.20 23.93 -22.02
N LEU A 118 -4.21 23.24 -21.46
CA LEU A 118 -4.20 22.82 -20.08
C LEU A 118 -3.27 21.62 -19.85
N LEU A 119 -3.21 20.68 -20.81
CA LEU A 119 -2.30 19.55 -20.77
C LEU A 119 -0.88 19.98 -21.16
N GLN A 120 0.11 19.47 -20.45
CA GLN A 120 1.52 19.78 -20.63
C GLN A 120 2.32 18.51 -20.94
N ALA A 121 3.39 18.66 -21.72
CA ALA A 121 4.36 17.57 -21.87
C ALA A 121 5.03 17.28 -20.52
N GLY A 122 5.17 16.00 -20.19
CA GLY A 122 5.64 15.56 -18.88
C GLY A 122 4.51 15.38 -17.87
N ALA A 123 4.72 15.77 -16.63
CA ALA A 123 3.80 15.53 -15.53
C ALA A 123 2.57 16.45 -15.56
N ASN A 124 1.38 15.87 -15.43
CA ASN A 124 0.12 16.58 -15.24
C ASN A 124 -0.55 16.05 -13.97
N THR A 125 -0.95 16.93 -13.06
CA THR A 125 -1.66 16.56 -11.83
C THR A 125 -3.14 16.39 -12.09
N ILE A 126 -3.66 15.20 -11.84
CA ILE A 126 -5.09 14.91 -11.83
C ILE A 126 -5.57 14.89 -10.40
N ARG A 127 -6.70 15.54 -10.12
CA ARG A 127 -7.33 15.54 -8.79
C ARG A 127 -8.80 15.22 -8.92
N PHE A 128 -9.24 14.22 -8.15
CA PHE A 128 -10.66 13.92 -7.91
C PHE A 128 -11.03 14.40 -6.53
N GLN A 129 -12.14 15.10 -6.43
CA GLN A 129 -12.68 15.63 -5.18
C GLN A 129 -14.17 15.39 -5.12
N VAL A 130 -14.66 14.91 -3.97
CA VAL A 130 -16.09 14.80 -3.69
C VAL A 130 -16.49 15.71 -2.53
N ALA A 131 -17.70 16.27 -2.64
CA ALA A 131 -18.44 16.86 -1.53
C ALA A 131 -19.76 16.09 -1.46
N GLN A 132 -20.02 15.37 -0.35
CA GLN A 132 -21.15 14.46 -0.21
C GLN A 132 -22.01 14.84 0.99
N ARG A 133 -23.33 14.70 0.85
CA ARG A 133 -24.30 14.93 1.92
C ARG A 133 -25.24 13.73 2.02
N HIS A 134 -25.53 13.34 3.26
CA HIS A 134 -26.49 12.28 3.53
C HIS A 134 -27.94 12.78 3.36
N ARG A 135 -28.84 11.95 2.79
CA ARG A 135 -30.22 12.33 2.50
C ARG A 135 -31.07 12.57 3.75
N THR A 136 -30.91 11.75 4.76
CA THR A 136 -31.87 11.65 5.87
C THR A 136 -31.23 11.73 7.25
N ASP A 137 -29.93 11.50 7.37
CA ASP A 137 -29.24 11.41 8.64
C ASP A 137 -28.11 12.46 8.75
N CYS A 138 -28.09 13.16 9.88
CA CYS A 138 -27.14 14.21 10.19
C CYS A 138 -26.23 13.83 11.37
N THR A 139 -26.14 12.56 11.72
CA THR A 139 -25.19 12.09 12.74
C THR A 139 -23.76 11.97 12.15
N VAL A 140 -22.77 11.97 13.01
CA VAL A 140 -21.38 11.68 12.59
C VAL A 140 -21.30 10.27 11.99
N GLN A 141 -22.05 9.31 12.53
CA GLN A 141 -22.09 7.92 12.06
C GLN A 141 -22.52 7.80 10.59
N SER A 142 -23.49 8.59 10.16
CA SER A 142 -23.95 8.59 8.78
C SER A 142 -22.88 8.99 7.76
N THR A 143 -21.84 9.71 8.20
CA THR A 143 -20.74 10.10 7.31
C THR A 143 -19.89 8.91 6.83
N PHE A 144 -19.92 7.78 7.57
CA PHE A 144 -19.23 6.55 7.17
C PHE A 144 -19.98 5.77 6.07
N GLU A 145 -21.25 6.10 5.84
CA GLU A 145 -22.06 5.51 4.77
C GLU A 145 -21.90 6.25 3.44
N LEU A 146 -21.27 7.44 3.46
CA LEU A 146 -21.03 8.26 2.28
C LEU A 146 -19.80 7.76 1.54
N TRP A 147 -19.98 7.38 0.28
CA TRP A 147 -18.89 7.00 -0.60
C TRP A 147 -19.24 7.22 -2.07
N THR A 148 -18.21 7.48 -2.86
CA THR A 148 -18.24 7.50 -4.32
C THR A 148 -17.11 6.63 -4.85
N GLU A 149 -17.43 5.67 -5.67
CA GLU A 149 -16.49 4.78 -6.33
C GLU A 149 -16.30 5.25 -7.78
N ILE A 150 -15.06 5.39 -8.19
CA ILE A 150 -14.66 5.69 -9.56
C ILE A 150 -14.25 4.40 -10.24
N ASP A 151 -14.83 4.10 -11.41
CA ASP A 151 -14.43 2.96 -12.23
C ASP A 151 -13.17 3.31 -13.03
N PRO A 152 -12.01 2.67 -12.76
CA PRO A 152 -10.79 2.93 -13.51
C PRO A 152 -10.91 2.58 -14.99
N ALA A 153 -11.68 1.55 -15.33
CA ALA A 153 -11.86 1.10 -16.71
C ALA A 153 -12.67 2.10 -17.54
N GLY A 154 -13.66 2.76 -16.92
CA GLY A 154 -14.48 3.80 -17.53
C GLY A 154 -13.88 5.21 -17.45
N THR A 155 -12.75 5.38 -16.75
CA THR A 155 -12.18 6.72 -16.46
C THR A 155 -10.85 6.92 -17.17
N SER A 156 -10.83 7.83 -18.16
CA SER A 156 -9.68 8.01 -19.04
C SER A 156 -9.67 9.37 -19.76
N LEU A 157 -8.50 9.79 -20.25
CA LEU A 157 -8.38 10.80 -21.29
C LEU A 157 -8.45 10.12 -22.66
N ILE A 158 -9.25 10.66 -23.55
CA ILE A 158 -9.41 10.21 -24.94
C ILE A 158 -8.84 11.28 -25.85
N PHE A 159 -7.79 10.96 -26.58
CA PHE A 159 -7.15 11.82 -27.58
C PHE A 159 -7.67 11.48 -28.97
N ALA A 160 -8.09 12.49 -29.73
CA ALA A 160 -8.39 12.33 -31.13
C ALA A 160 -7.06 12.16 -31.88
N ARG A 161 -6.86 11.00 -32.53
CA ARG A 161 -5.61 10.69 -33.19
C ARG A 161 -5.74 10.84 -34.71
N ALA A 162 -4.77 11.51 -35.32
CA ALA A 162 -4.49 11.32 -36.74
C ALA A 162 -3.72 9.99 -36.88
N ASP A 163 -3.83 9.31 -38.01
CA ASP A 163 -3.41 7.93 -38.30
C ASP A 163 -1.93 7.53 -38.02
N ALA A 164 -1.22 8.29 -37.17
CA ALA A 164 0.17 8.02 -36.83
C ALA A 164 0.30 7.13 -35.58
N PRO A 165 1.23 6.14 -35.56
CA PRO A 165 1.52 5.34 -34.40
C PRO A 165 2.04 6.23 -33.25
N ARG A 166 1.83 5.79 -32.00
CA ARG A 166 2.35 6.45 -30.81
C ARG A 166 3.87 6.49 -30.90
N SER A 167 4.42 7.66 -31.12
CA SER A 167 5.86 7.86 -31.25
C SER A 167 6.48 8.20 -29.91
N LEU A 168 7.21 7.24 -29.32
CA LEU A 168 8.08 7.47 -28.18
C LEU A 168 9.47 7.83 -28.72
N ARG A 169 9.96 9.02 -28.40
CA ARG A 169 11.19 9.56 -28.98
C ARG A 169 12.45 9.17 -28.20
N GLY A 170 12.30 8.82 -26.93
CA GLY A 170 13.41 8.47 -26.08
C GLY A 170 13.00 7.87 -24.74
N LEU A 171 13.98 7.46 -23.95
CA LEU A 171 13.77 6.90 -22.61
C LEU A 171 13.06 7.87 -21.66
N VAL A 172 13.14 9.15 -21.90
CA VAL A 172 12.42 10.21 -21.16
C VAL A 172 10.90 10.08 -21.29
N ASP A 173 10.41 9.50 -22.38
CA ASP A 173 8.99 9.28 -22.65
C ASP A 173 8.43 8.00 -22.01
N LEU A 174 9.27 7.15 -21.39
CA LEU A 174 8.82 5.92 -20.73
C LEU A 174 7.65 6.14 -19.73
N PRO A 175 7.64 7.15 -18.88
CA PRO A 175 6.49 7.39 -17.99
C PRO A 175 5.18 7.71 -18.74
N ALA A 176 5.26 8.21 -19.97
CA ALA A 176 4.11 8.52 -20.81
C ALA A 176 3.44 7.28 -21.42
N ILE A 177 4.04 6.09 -21.36
CA ILE A 177 3.39 4.83 -21.73
C ILE A 177 2.13 4.62 -20.89
N GLY A 178 2.21 4.84 -19.59
CA GLY A 178 1.09 4.76 -18.66
C GLY A 178 0.79 3.37 -18.15
N PHE A 179 -0.43 3.22 -17.71
CA PHE A 179 -0.94 2.01 -17.09
C PHE A 179 -2.31 1.66 -17.68
N ASN A 180 -2.68 0.39 -17.56
CA ASN A 180 -3.99 -0.12 -17.95
C ASN A 180 -5.07 0.19 -16.89
N GLU A 181 -6.29 -0.31 -17.08
CA GLU A 181 -7.42 -0.15 -16.17
C GLU A 181 -7.18 -0.72 -14.76
N LYS A 182 -6.14 -1.54 -14.58
CA LYS A 182 -5.73 -2.10 -13.27
C LYS A 182 -4.61 -1.29 -12.60
N GLY A 183 -4.18 -0.19 -13.22
CA GLY A 183 -3.07 0.61 -12.71
C GLY A 183 -1.69 -0.03 -12.90
N VAL A 184 -1.57 -0.95 -13.85
CA VAL A 184 -0.34 -1.71 -14.14
C VAL A 184 0.14 -1.39 -15.55
N THR A 185 1.45 -1.25 -15.74
CA THR A 185 2.08 -1.17 -17.06
C THR A 185 2.61 -2.56 -17.44
N PRO A 186 1.94 -3.32 -18.31
CA PRO A 186 2.47 -4.58 -18.79
C PRO A 186 3.73 -4.34 -19.63
N ILE A 187 4.78 -5.09 -19.35
CA ILE A 187 6.03 -5.06 -20.14
C ILE A 187 6.23 -6.43 -20.76
N HIS A 188 6.25 -6.47 -22.08
CA HIS A 188 6.45 -7.68 -22.85
C HIS A 188 7.84 -7.70 -23.42
N VAL A 189 8.68 -8.62 -22.94
CA VAL A 189 10.04 -8.79 -23.44
C VAL A 189 10.05 -9.93 -24.47
N ASN A 190 10.30 -9.59 -25.72
CA ASN A 190 10.50 -10.53 -26.80
C ASN A 190 12.00 -10.72 -27.00
N TYR A 191 12.46 -11.96 -26.94
CA TYR A 191 13.83 -12.33 -27.28
C TYR A 191 13.77 -13.38 -28.38
N PRO A 192 14.33 -13.09 -29.57
CA PRO A 192 14.42 -14.07 -30.67
C PRO A 192 15.24 -15.28 -30.22
N ASN A 193 14.71 -16.49 -30.38
CA ASN A 193 15.42 -17.71 -30.05
C ASN A 193 15.99 -18.32 -31.34
N PRO A 194 17.31 -18.42 -31.49
CA PRO A 194 17.92 -18.97 -32.73
C PRO A 194 17.61 -20.44 -32.98
N VAL A 195 17.03 -21.16 -32.03
CA VAL A 195 16.69 -22.59 -32.15
C VAL A 195 15.28 -22.83 -32.69
N VAL A 196 14.42 -21.80 -32.69
CA VAL A 196 13.04 -21.89 -33.20
C VAL A 196 12.94 -21.15 -34.51
N THR A 197 12.60 -21.88 -35.53
CA THR A 197 12.43 -21.36 -36.93
C THR A 197 11.55 -20.13 -36.99
N VAL A 198 12.06 -19.07 -37.56
CA VAL A 198 11.60 -17.81 -38.21
C VAL A 198 10.11 -17.42 -38.15
N SER A 199 9.24 -18.00 -37.37
CA SER A 199 7.82 -17.63 -37.33
C SER A 199 7.32 -17.08 -35.97
N GLU A 200 8.16 -16.93 -35.00
CA GLU A 200 7.77 -16.17 -33.78
C GLU A 200 7.95 -14.68 -34.05
N THR A 201 6.97 -14.13 -34.73
CA THR A 201 6.75 -12.70 -34.88
C THR A 201 6.62 -12.11 -33.49
N VAL A 202 7.30 -10.97 -33.24
CA VAL A 202 7.02 -10.09 -32.09
C VAL A 202 5.52 -9.89 -32.06
N THR A 203 4.88 -10.40 -31.01
CA THR A 203 3.43 -10.31 -30.86
C THR A 203 3.12 -9.09 -30.02
N LYS A 204 2.14 -8.29 -30.48
CA LYS A 204 1.55 -7.25 -29.66
C LYS A 204 0.73 -7.93 -28.57
N PRO A 205 0.95 -7.59 -27.28
CA PRO A 205 0.08 -8.10 -26.22
C PRO A 205 -1.34 -7.60 -26.39
N ASP A 206 -2.31 -8.41 -25.97
CA ASP A 206 -3.70 -8.00 -25.89
C ASP A 206 -3.85 -6.85 -24.88
N GLY A 207 -4.41 -5.74 -25.33
CA GLY A 207 -4.68 -4.56 -24.48
C GLY A 207 -4.14 -3.26 -25.06
N ASP A 208 -4.77 -2.14 -24.66
CA ASP A 208 -4.50 -0.81 -25.22
C ASP A 208 -3.20 -0.17 -24.71
N VAL A 209 -2.64 -0.66 -23.59
CA VAL A 209 -1.47 -0.05 -22.92
C VAL A 209 -0.46 -1.10 -22.50
N SER A 210 0.67 -1.13 -23.19
CA SER A 210 1.80 -2.00 -22.86
C SER A 210 3.10 -1.46 -23.46
N LEU A 211 4.23 -1.82 -22.85
CA LEU A 211 5.57 -1.63 -23.41
C LEU A 211 6.04 -2.92 -24.05
N THR A 212 6.29 -2.90 -25.33
CA THR A 212 6.96 -4.00 -26.04
C THR A 212 8.47 -3.73 -26.08
N VAL A 213 9.25 -4.67 -25.56
CA VAL A 213 10.72 -4.64 -25.58
C VAL A 213 11.20 -5.77 -26.49
N VAL A 214 12.11 -5.48 -27.41
CA VAL A 214 12.81 -6.47 -28.23
C VAL A 214 14.26 -6.51 -27.79
N LEU A 215 14.68 -7.66 -27.26
CA LEU A 215 16.01 -7.89 -26.72
C LEU A 215 16.70 -8.99 -27.54
N GLY A 216 17.81 -8.69 -28.21
CA GLY A 216 18.54 -9.70 -28.96
C GLY A 216 19.72 -9.13 -29.74
N VAL A 217 20.59 -10.01 -30.25
CA VAL A 217 21.71 -9.59 -31.12
C VAL A 217 21.19 -9.04 -32.43
N ALA A 218 21.93 -8.11 -33.02
CA ALA A 218 21.54 -7.37 -34.22
C ALA A 218 21.09 -8.27 -35.39
N SER A 219 21.76 -9.42 -35.60
CA SER A 219 21.39 -10.39 -36.63
C SER A 219 20.02 -11.06 -36.39
N GLU A 220 19.63 -11.25 -35.13
CA GLU A 220 18.37 -11.89 -34.75
C GLU A 220 17.20 -10.90 -34.80
N ILE A 221 17.39 -9.67 -34.29
CA ILE A 221 16.35 -8.66 -34.32
C ILE A 221 16.05 -8.10 -35.69
N SER A 222 17.01 -8.19 -36.65
CA SER A 222 16.83 -7.73 -38.03
C SER A 222 15.70 -8.49 -38.75
N ALA A 223 15.44 -9.74 -38.36
CA ALA A 223 14.32 -10.52 -38.88
C ALA A 223 13.00 -10.25 -38.15
N ALA A 224 13.06 -9.74 -36.93
CA ALA A 224 11.90 -9.54 -36.05
C ALA A 224 11.24 -8.16 -36.20
N LEU A 225 11.97 -7.14 -36.65
CA LEU A 225 11.50 -5.77 -36.77
C LEU A 225 11.35 -5.33 -38.23
N THR A 226 10.37 -4.48 -38.53
CA THR A 226 10.18 -3.87 -39.86
C THR A 226 11.37 -2.93 -40.21
N HIS A 227 11.81 -2.14 -39.24
CA HIS A 227 12.92 -1.21 -39.38
C HIS A 227 13.95 -1.43 -38.26
N PRO A 228 14.81 -2.48 -38.35
CA PRO A 228 15.80 -2.72 -37.32
C PRO A 228 16.87 -1.61 -37.36
N PRO A 229 17.36 -1.18 -36.17
CA PRO A 229 18.38 -0.14 -36.09
C PRO A 229 19.70 -0.62 -36.69
N ALA A 230 20.14 0.00 -37.77
CA ALA A 230 21.35 -0.39 -38.53
C ALA A 230 22.62 -0.35 -37.65
N ASP A 231 22.70 0.56 -36.71
CA ASP A 231 23.85 0.75 -35.81
C ASP A 231 24.03 -0.41 -34.82
N ALA A 232 23.02 -1.25 -34.59
CA ALA A 232 23.07 -2.39 -33.68
C ALA A 232 24.16 -3.41 -34.03
N ILE A 233 24.59 -3.44 -35.33
CA ILE A 233 25.65 -4.31 -35.80
C ILE A 233 27.02 -3.91 -35.25
N SER A 234 27.22 -2.63 -34.92
CA SER A 234 28.52 -2.07 -34.56
C SER A 234 28.64 -1.58 -33.12
N ARG A 235 27.52 -1.19 -32.48
CA ARG A 235 27.52 -0.60 -31.15
C ARG A 235 26.31 -1.05 -30.33
N PRO A 236 26.41 -1.00 -28.99
CA PRO A 236 25.25 -1.23 -28.14
C PRO A 236 24.17 -0.16 -28.38
N ILE A 237 22.91 -0.58 -28.48
CA ILE A 237 21.76 0.29 -28.73
C ILE A 237 20.67 0.08 -27.69
N VAL A 238 20.13 1.19 -27.19
CA VAL A 238 18.86 1.28 -26.49
C VAL A 238 18.09 2.43 -27.10
N GLY A 239 16.92 2.15 -27.66
CA GLY A 239 16.11 3.21 -28.27
C GLY A 239 14.75 2.71 -28.75
N PHE A 240 13.86 3.64 -29.04
CA PHE A 240 12.57 3.33 -29.63
C PHE A 240 12.66 3.26 -31.14
N VAL A 241 11.97 2.27 -31.70
CA VAL A 241 11.77 2.10 -33.12
C VAL A 241 10.28 1.94 -33.37
N ASP A 242 9.75 2.66 -34.34
CA ASP A 242 8.36 2.48 -34.76
C ASP A 242 8.25 1.21 -35.64
N ASP A 243 7.38 0.30 -35.26
CA ASP A 243 7.10 -0.91 -36.03
C ASP A 243 5.66 -0.85 -36.56
N GLU A 244 5.53 -0.79 -37.87
CA GLU A 244 4.24 -0.67 -38.57
C GLU A 244 3.31 -1.86 -38.31
N ARG A 245 3.88 -3.07 -38.12
CA ARG A 245 3.09 -4.30 -37.90
C ARG A 245 2.44 -4.28 -36.52
N LEU A 246 3.12 -3.66 -35.52
CA LEU A 246 2.63 -3.54 -34.16
C LEU A 246 1.80 -2.26 -33.96
N GLY A 247 1.88 -1.30 -34.87
CA GLY A 247 1.20 -0.02 -34.76
C GLY A 247 1.63 0.81 -33.55
N THR A 248 2.84 0.59 -33.03
CA THR A 248 3.39 1.23 -31.82
C THR A 248 4.90 1.30 -31.85
N SER A 249 5.49 2.19 -31.08
CA SER A 249 6.93 2.21 -30.83
C SER A 249 7.34 1.03 -29.94
N VAL A 250 8.43 0.39 -30.28
CA VAL A 250 9.03 -0.75 -29.59
C VAL A 250 10.37 -0.32 -29.01
N LEU A 251 10.63 -0.64 -27.75
CA LEU A 251 11.95 -0.43 -27.15
C LEU A 251 12.89 -1.56 -27.59
N VAL A 252 13.93 -1.18 -28.33
CA VAL A 252 14.95 -2.13 -28.80
C VAL A 252 16.19 -2.02 -27.93
N VAL A 253 16.63 -3.17 -27.40
CA VAL A 253 17.90 -3.33 -26.68
C VAL A 253 18.74 -4.34 -27.44
N SER A 254 19.82 -3.90 -28.08
CA SER A 254 20.57 -4.70 -29.00
C SER A 254 22.05 -4.35 -29.08
N GLY A 255 22.81 -5.18 -29.76
CA GLY A 255 24.23 -5.03 -30.06
C GLY A 255 24.75 -6.16 -30.91
N ALA A 256 25.99 -6.11 -31.32
CA ALA A 256 26.63 -7.17 -32.13
C ALA A 256 26.74 -8.52 -31.42
N ASN A 257 26.72 -8.52 -30.10
CA ASN A 257 26.81 -9.71 -29.26
C ASN A 257 26.21 -9.43 -27.84
N TRP A 258 26.02 -10.47 -27.04
CA TRP A 258 25.44 -10.37 -25.71
C TRP A 258 26.23 -9.48 -24.74
N GLY A 259 27.55 -9.33 -24.91
CA GLY A 259 28.35 -8.39 -24.11
C GLY A 259 27.95 -6.94 -24.38
N GLN A 260 27.72 -6.57 -25.64
CA GLN A 260 27.21 -5.23 -25.99
C GLN A 260 25.77 -5.01 -25.53
N ILE A 261 24.92 -6.03 -25.54
CA ILE A 261 23.58 -5.94 -24.97
C ILE A 261 23.68 -5.68 -23.45
N GLY A 262 24.60 -6.36 -22.75
CA GLY A 262 24.88 -6.07 -21.33
C GLY A 262 25.26 -4.61 -21.11
N THR A 263 26.17 -4.07 -21.93
CA THR A 263 26.58 -2.64 -21.86
C THR A 263 25.41 -1.70 -22.18
N ALA A 264 24.52 -2.06 -23.10
CA ALA A 264 23.32 -1.27 -23.40
C ALA A 264 22.37 -1.21 -22.18
N ILE A 265 22.14 -2.35 -21.53
CA ILE A 265 21.34 -2.44 -20.29
C ILE A 265 21.96 -1.64 -19.15
N GLU A 266 23.29 -1.75 -18.96
CA GLU A 266 24.02 -1.00 -17.94
C GLU A 266 23.92 0.51 -18.18
N THR A 267 24.02 0.97 -19.44
CA THR A 267 23.88 2.38 -19.80
C THR A 267 22.48 2.90 -19.52
N MET A 268 21.44 2.12 -19.83
CA MET A 268 20.06 2.43 -19.52
C MET A 268 19.83 2.48 -18.00
N ALA A 269 20.37 1.52 -17.28
CA ALA A 269 20.29 1.42 -15.84
C ALA A 269 21.00 2.58 -15.14
N ALA A 270 22.19 2.95 -15.56
CA ALA A 270 23.00 4.03 -14.98
C ALA A 270 22.29 5.39 -15.01
N ALA A 271 21.43 5.63 -16.00
CA ALA A 271 20.66 6.88 -16.11
C ALA A 271 19.63 7.06 -14.98
N VAL A 272 19.15 5.97 -14.37
CA VAL A 272 18.10 5.97 -13.36
C VAL A 272 18.55 5.38 -12.01
N ASP A 273 19.71 4.72 -11.96
CA ASP A 273 20.22 4.11 -10.73
C ASP A 273 20.81 5.16 -9.78
N ARG A 274 20.60 4.94 -8.50
CA ARG A 274 21.11 5.78 -7.42
C ARG A 274 22.18 5.02 -6.63
N PRO A 275 23.42 5.52 -6.55
CA PRO A 275 24.46 4.90 -5.74
C PRO A 275 24.06 4.73 -4.26
N ILE A 276 24.57 3.69 -3.60
CA ILE A 276 24.27 3.42 -2.18
C ILE A 276 24.69 4.58 -1.28
N SER A 277 25.77 5.25 -1.61
CA SER A 277 26.32 6.39 -0.86
C SER A 277 25.47 7.65 -0.90
N VAL A 278 24.57 7.77 -1.87
CA VAL A 278 23.69 8.94 -2.00
C VAL A 278 22.52 8.81 -1.05
N VAL A 279 22.39 9.75 -0.14
CA VAL A 279 21.28 9.79 0.82
C VAL A 279 19.97 10.05 0.08
N ARG A 280 18.97 9.23 0.36
CA ARG A 280 17.63 9.39 -0.18
C ARG A 280 16.87 10.45 0.61
N THR A 281 16.30 11.44 -0.06
CA THR A 281 15.50 12.52 0.55
C THR A 281 14.01 12.40 0.25
N VAL A 282 13.66 11.69 -0.82
CA VAL A 282 12.27 11.44 -1.26
C VAL A 282 12.09 9.96 -1.57
N MET A 283 10.90 9.44 -1.27
CA MET A 283 10.49 8.12 -1.75
C MET A 283 9.58 8.31 -2.97
N ASN A 284 10.13 8.04 -4.11
CA ASN A 284 9.37 7.97 -5.35
C ASN A 284 8.83 6.54 -5.51
N THR A 285 7.82 6.20 -4.73
CA THR A 285 7.28 4.83 -4.66
C THR A 285 6.26 4.53 -5.74
N ALA A 286 5.70 5.58 -6.34
CA ALA A 286 4.79 5.47 -7.46
C ALA A 286 4.87 6.76 -8.26
N PRO A 287 5.00 6.71 -9.60
CA PRO A 287 5.10 7.91 -10.43
C PRO A 287 3.85 8.80 -10.38
N TRP A 288 2.79 8.33 -9.75
CA TRP A 288 1.50 9.00 -9.61
C TRP A 288 1.19 9.53 -8.20
N LEU A 289 2.11 9.44 -7.22
CA LEU A 289 1.97 10.17 -5.97
C LEU A 289 2.46 11.60 -6.14
N SER A 290 1.60 12.56 -5.82
CA SER A 290 1.94 13.98 -5.87
C SER A 290 1.49 14.65 -4.57
N PRO A 291 2.39 15.34 -3.87
CA PRO A 291 3.83 15.43 -4.12
C PRO A 291 4.60 14.16 -3.77
N ASP A 292 5.87 14.08 -4.15
CA ASP A 292 6.76 12.98 -3.76
C ASP A 292 6.83 12.86 -2.23
N VAL A 293 6.85 11.62 -1.74
CA VAL A 293 6.88 11.34 -0.29
C VAL A 293 8.23 11.72 0.30
N ARG A 294 8.24 12.62 1.27
CA ARG A 294 9.46 13.02 2.00
C ARG A 294 10.04 11.85 2.77
N PHE A 295 11.34 11.60 2.60
CA PHE A 295 12.05 10.51 3.26
C PHE A 295 12.89 11.03 4.43
N VAL A 296 12.49 10.64 5.66
CA VAL A 296 13.06 11.10 6.90
C VAL A 296 14.04 10.08 7.45
N THR A 297 15.31 10.43 7.58
CA THR A 297 16.40 9.54 8.03
C THR A 297 16.83 9.77 9.49
N GLY A 298 16.25 10.76 10.17
CA GLY A 298 16.55 11.16 11.54
C GLY A 298 15.65 12.31 11.97
N LYS A 299 16.12 13.18 12.86
CA LYS A 299 15.35 14.37 13.27
C LYS A 299 15.08 15.27 12.07
N ASP A 300 13.79 15.52 11.82
CA ASP A 300 13.32 16.38 10.74
C ASP A 300 11.99 17.04 11.12
N SER A 301 11.65 18.14 10.42
CA SER A 301 10.39 18.83 10.61
C SER A 301 9.98 19.51 9.31
N PHE A 302 8.71 19.37 8.94
CA PHE A 302 8.16 19.94 7.69
C PHE A 302 6.68 20.29 7.87
N ARG A 303 6.20 21.22 7.07
CA ARG A 303 4.78 21.59 7.04
C ARG A 303 4.01 20.55 6.24
N ILE A 304 2.74 20.32 6.60
CA ILE A 304 1.88 19.41 5.83
C ILE A 304 1.66 19.91 4.39
N ALA A 305 1.77 21.23 4.15
CA ALA A 305 1.81 21.81 2.81
C ALA A 305 2.88 21.17 1.92
N ASP A 306 4.07 20.95 2.47
CA ASP A 306 5.21 20.35 1.75
C ASP A 306 4.94 18.85 1.44
N ALA A 307 3.95 18.25 2.10
CA ALA A 307 3.48 16.90 1.86
C ALA A 307 2.12 16.85 1.10
N GLY A 308 1.71 17.97 0.52
CA GLY A 308 0.52 18.05 -0.36
C GLY A 308 -0.81 18.38 0.34
N ALA A 309 -0.83 18.56 1.66
CA ALA A 309 -2.03 18.95 2.38
C ALA A 309 -2.09 20.47 2.55
N GLY A 310 -2.88 21.14 1.73
CA GLY A 310 -3.10 22.59 1.81
C GLY A 310 -4.07 22.98 2.94
N THR A 311 -4.30 24.28 3.11
CA THR A 311 -5.35 24.80 4.00
C THR A 311 -6.73 24.33 3.53
N GLN A 312 -7.52 23.76 4.44
CA GLN A 312 -8.85 23.20 4.13
C GLN A 312 -9.89 23.72 5.13
N GLU A 313 -10.88 24.41 4.61
CA GLU A 313 -12.07 24.82 5.36
C GLU A 313 -13.14 23.72 5.25
N PHE A 314 -13.85 23.46 6.33
CA PHE A 314 -14.79 22.35 6.41
C PHE A 314 -16.06 22.73 7.17
N SER A 315 -17.21 22.44 6.58
CA SER A 315 -18.55 22.71 7.12
C SER A 315 -19.31 21.42 7.52
N GLY A 316 -18.74 20.26 7.30
CA GLY A 316 -19.33 18.95 7.61
C GLY A 316 -19.06 18.47 9.05
N ARG A 317 -19.31 17.19 9.29
CA ARG A 317 -19.23 16.54 10.59
C ARG A 317 -17.95 15.73 10.77
N ARG A 318 -17.43 15.13 9.69
CA ARG A 318 -16.20 14.35 9.67
C ARG A 318 -15.22 14.94 8.67
N PHE A 319 -14.28 15.74 9.20
CA PHE A 319 -13.14 16.20 8.42
C PHE A 319 -12.12 15.07 8.25
N HIS A 320 -11.56 14.93 7.06
CA HIS A 320 -10.50 13.97 6.79
C HIS A 320 -9.45 14.59 5.86
N THR A 321 -8.19 14.44 6.21
CA THR A 321 -7.07 14.71 5.31
C THR A 321 -5.93 13.75 5.60
N GLU A 322 -5.08 13.49 4.61
CA GLU A 322 -3.96 12.58 4.76
C GLU A 322 -2.70 13.14 4.08
N PHE A 323 -1.55 12.73 4.61
CA PHE A 323 -0.24 12.94 4.00
C PHE A 323 0.64 11.72 4.28
N ALA A 324 1.77 11.62 3.56
CA ALA A 324 2.66 10.49 3.68
C ALA A 324 4.08 10.90 4.08
N VAL A 325 4.76 10.03 4.84
CA VAL A 325 6.18 10.17 5.20
C VAL A 325 6.89 8.84 5.04
N GLY A 326 8.08 8.86 4.45
CA GLY A 326 8.94 7.69 4.30
C GLY A 326 9.97 7.60 5.42
N VAL A 327 10.18 6.41 5.97
CA VAL A 327 11.25 6.13 6.93
C VAL A 327 12.15 4.99 6.44
N PRO A 328 13.42 4.93 6.85
CA PRO A 328 14.39 3.98 6.32
C PRO A 328 14.14 2.53 6.75
N SER A 329 14.76 1.60 6.03
CA SER A 329 14.65 0.15 6.26
C SER A 329 15.06 -0.31 7.67
N ASP A 330 15.97 0.43 8.29
CA ASP A 330 16.51 0.17 9.60
C ASP A 330 15.86 1.02 10.71
N PHE A 331 14.70 1.60 10.41
CA PHE A 331 13.86 2.23 11.42
C PHE A 331 13.44 1.17 12.45
N TYR A 332 13.71 1.47 13.72
CA TYR A 332 13.36 0.62 14.84
C TYR A 332 12.65 1.43 15.91
N ALA A 333 11.41 1.12 16.15
CA ALA A 333 10.61 1.68 17.24
C ALA A 333 9.71 0.60 17.83
N GLU A 334 9.69 0.56 19.15
CA GLU A 334 8.77 -0.22 19.96
C GLU A 334 7.89 0.75 20.77
N ALA A 335 7.86 0.64 22.09
CA ALA A 335 7.06 1.55 22.92
C ALA A 335 7.75 2.90 23.21
N TYR A 336 9.03 3.08 22.84
CA TYR A 336 9.80 4.28 23.11
C TYR A 336 9.86 5.21 21.89
N GLY A 337 9.59 6.49 22.13
CA GLY A 337 9.71 7.57 21.14
C GLY A 337 8.38 8.00 20.55
N GLU A 338 8.28 9.31 20.31
CA GLU A 338 7.08 9.96 19.79
C GLU A 338 7.46 11.02 18.76
N ALA A 339 6.80 11.00 17.61
CA ALA A 339 6.74 12.14 16.71
C ALA A 339 5.73 13.15 17.27
N THR A 340 5.79 14.39 16.79
CA THR A 340 4.88 15.44 17.25
C THR A 340 4.21 16.09 16.04
N LEU A 341 2.88 16.08 16.02
CA LEU A 341 2.10 16.91 15.12
C LEU A 341 1.82 18.24 15.82
N LEU A 342 2.42 19.33 15.35
CA LEU A 342 2.18 20.68 15.79
C LEU A 342 0.99 21.24 15.01
N LEU A 343 -0.20 21.10 15.58
CA LEU A 343 -1.47 21.40 14.91
C LEU A 343 -1.73 22.90 14.86
N ASP A 344 -1.95 23.42 13.66
CA ASP A 344 -2.54 24.73 13.41
C ASP A 344 -3.94 24.51 12.82
N ALA A 345 -4.96 24.78 13.62
CA ALA A 345 -6.37 24.60 13.23
C ALA A 345 -7.27 25.58 13.98
N ALA A 346 -8.48 25.78 13.49
CA ALA A 346 -9.49 26.54 14.23
C ALA A 346 -10.86 25.86 14.08
N TYR A 347 -11.71 26.07 15.09
CA TYR A 347 -13.10 25.61 15.07
C TYR A 347 -14.02 26.69 15.64
N THR A 348 -15.25 26.72 15.14
CA THR A 348 -16.25 27.73 15.52
C THR A 348 -16.94 27.39 16.84
N SER A 349 -17.66 28.34 17.43
CA SER A 349 -18.45 28.16 18.64
C SER A 349 -19.64 27.20 18.45
N ALA A 350 -19.99 26.84 17.22
CA ALA A 350 -21.02 25.85 16.95
C ALA A 350 -20.59 24.41 17.31
N VAL A 351 -19.28 24.17 17.34
CA VAL A 351 -18.71 22.83 17.64
C VAL A 351 -18.81 22.53 19.13
N ARG A 352 -19.44 21.42 19.47
CA ARG A 352 -19.70 21.00 20.86
C ARG A 352 -18.48 20.34 21.51
N PRO A 353 -18.37 20.38 22.89
CA PRO A 353 -17.33 19.68 23.66
C PRO A 353 -17.54 18.19 23.63
N ALA A 354 -17.70 17.45 22.78
CA ALA A 354 -17.67 16.00 22.60
C ALA A 354 -16.92 15.67 21.32
N SER A 355 -16.71 16.71 20.52
CA SER A 355 -15.92 16.65 19.30
C SER A 355 -14.46 16.36 19.60
N HIS A 356 -13.78 15.69 18.69
CA HIS A 356 -12.39 15.29 18.88
C HIS A 356 -11.64 15.24 17.55
N ILE A 357 -10.32 15.26 17.64
CA ILE A 357 -9.40 15.13 16.52
C ILE A 357 -8.59 13.86 16.75
N ASP A 358 -8.69 12.91 15.83
CA ASP A 358 -7.95 11.66 15.83
C ASP A 358 -6.82 11.70 14.80
N ILE A 359 -5.67 11.23 15.20
CA ILE A 359 -4.51 11.04 14.33
C ILE A 359 -4.33 9.55 14.12
N TYR A 360 -4.34 9.15 12.87
CA TYR A 360 -4.06 7.77 12.47
C TYR A 360 -2.69 7.68 11.82
N VAL A 361 -2.01 6.59 12.06
CA VAL A 361 -0.81 6.19 11.32
C VAL A 361 -1.03 4.77 10.79
N ASN A 362 -0.98 4.61 9.47
CA ASN A 362 -1.23 3.33 8.79
C ASN A 362 -2.57 2.69 9.24
N ASP A 363 -3.63 3.48 9.26
CA ASP A 363 -5.01 3.12 9.64
C ASP A 363 -5.20 2.70 11.11
N GLN A 364 -4.18 2.90 11.96
CA GLN A 364 -4.26 2.69 13.41
C GLN A 364 -4.36 4.02 14.15
N ILE A 365 -5.26 4.12 15.12
CA ILE A 365 -5.38 5.31 15.97
C ILE A 365 -4.09 5.47 16.78
N ALA A 366 -3.38 6.55 16.54
CA ALA A 366 -2.14 6.88 17.24
C ALA A 366 -2.34 7.90 18.37
N ALA A 367 -3.26 8.85 18.19
CA ALA A 367 -3.58 9.86 19.20
C ALA A 367 -5.00 10.38 19.02
N THR A 368 -5.63 10.80 20.14
CA THR A 368 -6.93 11.47 20.15
C THR A 368 -6.86 12.73 21.00
N THR A 369 -7.32 13.85 20.45
CA THR A 369 -7.38 15.15 21.14
C THR A 369 -8.82 15.62 21.21
N ARG A 370 -9.35 15.83 22.42
CA ARG A 370 -10.72 16.30 22.63
C ARG A 370 -10.82 17.82 22.46
N ILE A 371 -11.89 18.28 21.84
CA ILE A 371 -12.28 19.68 21.78
C ILE A 371 -13.06 20.00 23.06
N THR A 372 -12.50 20.85 23.93
CA THR A 372 -13.09 21.10 25.27
C THR A 372 -13.72 22.47 25.43
N ARG A 373 -13.36 23.45 24.58
CA ARG A 373 -13.86 24.84 24.69
C ARG A 373 -15.15 25.01 23.88
N GLN A 374 -16.18 25.60 24.54
CA GLN A 374 -17.49 25.83 23.91
C GLN A 374 -17.59 27.10 23.08
N GLN A 375 -16.64 28.02 23.18
CA GLN A 375 -16.69 29.32 22.51
C GLN A 375 -15.92 29.38 21.21
N GLY A 376 -15.64 28.18 20.62
CA GLY A 376 -14.70 28.09 19.55
C GLY A 376 -13.24 28.15 20.01
N GLY A 377 -12.30 27.92 19.12
CA GLY A 377 -10.89 27.93 19.48
C GLY A 377 -9.97 27.95 18.30
N ILE A 378 -8.77 28.42 18.57
CA ILE A 378 -7.66 28.38 17.61
C ILE A 378 -6.55 27.56 18.27
N TYR A 379 -6.14 26.50 17.61
CA TYR A 379 -4.91 25.78 17.91
C TYR A 379 -3.77 26.45 17.13
N ARG A 380 -2.72 26.84 17.84
CA ARG A 380 -1.48 27.34 17.22
C ARG A 380 -0.33 26.51 17.72
N GLN A 381 0.29 25.77 16.79
CA GLN A 381 1.40 24.84 17.08
C GLN A 381 1.08 23.93 18.28
N PHE A 382 -0.19 23.48 18.35
CA PHE A 382 -0.64 22.63 19.45
C PHE A 382 -0.03 21.23 19.32
N PRO A 383 0.76 20.75 20.31
CA PRO A 383 1.49 19.52 20.17
C PRO A 383 0.58 18.31 20.42
N ILE A 384 0.49 17.42 19.44
CA ILE A 384 -0.13 16.10 19.53
C ILE A 384 0.97 15.06 19.40
N GLN A 385 1.15 14.23 20.43
CA GLN A 385 2.16 13.18 20.44
C GLN A 385 1.68 11.97 19.64
N VAL A 386 2.52 11.48 18.74
CA VAL A 386 2.24 10.36 17.83
C VAL A 386 3.28 9.28 18.09
N PRO A 387 2.94 8.16 18.76
CA PRO A 387 3.91 7.13 19.12
C PRO A 387 4.57 6.50 17.89
N LEU A 388 5.90 6.38 17.91
CA LEU A 388 6.69 5.85 16.80
C LEU A 388 6.41 4.37 16.49
N ARG A 389 5.83 3.62 17.43
CA ARG A 389 5.46 2.19 17.24
C ARG A 389 4.45 1.96 16.10
N HIS A 390 3.70 2.97 15.69
CA HIS A 390 2.74 2.89 14.59
C HIS A 390 3.41 3.04 13.21
N PHE A 391 4.67 3.49 13.19
CA PHE A 391 5.43 3.62 11.95
C PHE A 391 6.14 2.30 11.61
N ARG A 392 6.31 2.08 10.31
CA ARG A 392 7.00 0.92 9.74
C ARG A 392 8.01 1.36 8.68
N PRO A 393 9.05 0.58 8.37
CA PRO A 393 9.96 0.88 7.28
C PRO A 393 9.22 1.13 5.96
N GLY A 394 9.66 2.14 5.20
CA GLY A 394 9.02 2.57 3.97
C GLY A 394 8.02 3.70 4.17
N VAL A 395 6.99 3.76 3.34
CA VAL A 395 5.96 4.81 3.36
C VAL A 395 4.97 4.56 4.50
N ASN A 396 4.71 5.62 5.26
CA ASN A 396 3.68 5.67 6.29
C ASN A 396 2.65 6.73 5.93
N ARG A 397 1.38 6.37 6.02
CA ARG A 397 0.26 7.28 5.82
C ARG A 397 -0.17 7.83 7.17
N ILE A 398 -0.28 9.14 7.26
CA ILE A 398 -0.77 9.85 8.45
C ILE A 398 -2.06 10.53 8.07
N SER A 399 -3.15 10.23 8.80
CA SER A 399 -4.46 10.85 8.57
C SER A 399 -4.88 11.66 9.78
N ILE A 400 -5.44 12.84 9.53
CA ILE A 400 -6.03 13.73 10.52
C ILE A 400 -7.54 13.69 10.31
N ASN A 401 -8.27 13.17 11.30
CA ASN A 401 -9.72 13.11 11.27
C ASN A 401 -10.28 13.98 12.40
N ALA A 402 -11.16 14.96 12.09
CA ALA A 402 -11.87 15.68 13.11
C ALA A 402 -13.36 15.31 13.07
N MET A 403 -13.86 14.81 14.21
CA MET A 403 -15.28 14.51 14.42
C MET A 403 -15.91 15.72 15.08
N LEU A 404 -16.82 16.38 14.37
CA LEU A 404 -17.36 17.70 14.70
C LEU A 404 -18.89 17.60 14.92
N ASP A 405 -19.33 17.61 16.17
CA ASP A 405 -20.75 17.62 16.54
C ASP A 405 -21.24 19.05 16.81
N THR A 406 -22.45 19.38 16.36
CA THR A 406 -23.08 20.67 16.60
C THR A 406 -24.52 20.51 17.10
N ALA A 407 -25.11 21.57 17.65
CA ALA A 407 -26.52 21.55 18.06
C ALA A 407 -27.48 21.36 16.87
N GLU A 408 -27.09 21.86 15.73
CA GLU A 408 -27.88 21.80 14.49
C GLU A 408 -27.99 20.36 13.96
N ASP A 409 -26.96 19.52 14.16
CA ASP A 409 -26.98 18.13 13.75
C ASP A 409 -28.06 17.30 14.46
N ALA A 410 -28.46 17.70 15.67
CA ALA A 410 -29.52 17.04 16.41
C ALA A 410 -30.93 17.44 15.92
N VAL A 411 -31.06 18.52 15.18
CA VAL A 411 -32.34 19.09 14.70
C VAL A 411 -32.49 18.96 13.18
N CYS A 412 -31.59 18.25 12.54
CA CYS A 412 -31.53 18.09 11.11
C CYS A 412 -32.84 17.57 10.52
N ALA A 413 -33.50 18.37 9.67
CA ALA A 413 -34.64 17.89 8.91
C ALA A 413 -34.15 17.04 7.70
N PRO A 414 -34.85 15.95 7.37
CA PRO A 414 -34.54 15.15 6.18
C PRO A 414 -34.50 16.04 4.93
N GLY A 415 -33.42 15.95 4.17
CA GLY A 415 -33.21 16.81 3.00
C GLY A 415 -32.82 18.26 3.32
N GLY A 416 -32.73 18.62 4.59
CA GLY A 416 -32.24 19.92 5.04
C GLY A 416 -30.75 20.04 4.71
N SER A 417 -30.41 20.90 3.77
CA SER A 417 -29.07 21.46 3.67
C SER A 417 -28.83 22.21 4.98
N THR A 418 -28.05 21.62 5.88
CA THR A 418 -27.41 22.47 6.89
C THR A 418 -26.39 23.31 6.11
N ALA A 419 -26.83 24.43 5.54
CA ALA A 419 -25.98 25.53 5.16
C ALA A 419 -25.39 26.12 6.45
N GLY A 420 -24.89 25.24 7.32
CA GLY A 420 -24.16 25.61 8.50
C GLY A 420 -22.89 26.30 8.08
N GLY A 421 -22.50 27.35 8.77
CA GLY A 421 -21.22 28.01 8.55
C GLY A 421 -20.04 27.04 8.70
N GLN A 422 -18.87 27.49 8.32
CA GLN A 422 -17.63 26.73 8.51
C GLN A 422 -17.53 26.25 9.97
N ARG A 423 -17.22 24.98 10.17
CA ARG A 423 -17.07 24.37 11.51
C ARG A 423 -15.62 24.29 11.92
N PHE A 424 -14.76 23.97 10.96
CA PHE A 424 -13.37 23.65 11.19
C PHE A 424 -12.51 24.14 10.04
N VAL A 425 -11.28 24.52 10.33
CA VAL A 425 -10.24 24.77 9.35
C VAL A 425 -8.93 24.16 9.83
N LEU A 426 -8.30 23.40 8.96
CA LEU A 426 -6.91 22.96 9.12
C LEU A 426 -6.02 23.87 8.27
N PHE A 427 -5.01 24.45 8.89
CA PHE A 427 -4.06 25.31 8.19
C PHE A 427 -2.85 24.48 7.68
N ASP A 428 -2.39 24.82 6.51
CA ASP A 428 -1.23 24.25 5.84
C ASP A 428 0.10 24.48 6.60
N THR A 429 0.10 25.40 7.57
CA THR A 429 1.19 25.67 8.51
C THR A 429 1.34 24.59 9.59
N THR A 430 0.37 23.67 9.73
CA THR A 430 0.51 22.51 10.60
C THR A 430 1.82 21.77 10.27
N THR A 431 2.59 21.45 11.30
CA THR A 431 3.95 20.94 11.15
C THR A 431 4.05 19.53 11.72
N PHE A 432 4.63 18.61 10.96
CA PHE A 432 4.98 17.28 11.45
C PHE A 432 6.47 17.25 11.81
N ALA A 433 6.79 16.91 13.06
CA ALA A 433 8.14 16.84 13.58
C ALA A 433 8.49 15.41 13.97
N MET A 434 9.48 14.84 13.30
CA MET A 434 10.04 13.52 13.61
C MET A 434 11.28 13.71 14.51
N PRO A 435 11.38 13.01 15.65
CA PRO A 435 12.57 13.03 16.49
C PRO A 435 13.70 12.18 15.89
N ASN A 436 14.86 12.15 16.54
CA ASN A 436 15.81 11.08 16.29
C ASN A 436 15.21 9.75 16.77
N PHE A 437 15.34 8.71 15.96
CA PHE A 437 14.85 7.36 16.24
C PHE A 437 15.99 6.34 16.13
N ALA A 438 15.78 5.15 16.67
CA ALA A 438 16.76 4.08 16.59
C ALA A 438 16.91 3.57 15.15
N ARG A 439 18.15 3.36 14.72
CA ARG A 439 18.53 2.88 13.40
C ARG A 439 19.28 1.55 13.52
N ILE A 440 18.55 0.45 13.31
CA ILE A 440 19.09 -0.91 13.28
C ILE A 440 18.19 -1.81 12.44
N GLY A 441 18.77 -2.61 11.55
CA GLY A 441 18.03 -3.58 10.78
C GLY A 441 17.54 -4.74 11.66
N ARG A 442 16.42 -5.33 11.29
CA ARG A 442 15.91 -6.58 11.87
C ARG A 442 15.74 -7.62 10.77
N ARG A 443 15.97 -8.87 11.07
CA ARG A 443 15.66 -10.00 10.19
C ARG A 443 15.14 -11.20 11.00
N PRO A 444 14.09 -11.88 10.52
CA PRO A 444 13.30 -11.54 9.34
C PRO A 444 12.53 -10.21 9.49
N ASN A 445 12.20 -9.53 8.39
CA ASN A 445 11.38 -8.32 8.42
C ASN A 445 10.76 -8.05 7.03
N LEU A 446 9.61 -8.64 6.73
CA LEU A 446 8.91 -8.42 5.47
C LEU A 446 8.40 -6.99 5.30
N ALA A 447 8.14 -6.25 6.39
CA ALA A 447 7.78 -4.84 6.28
C ALA A 447 8.95 -3.98 5.75
N ALA A 448 10.18 -4.26 6.17
CA ALA A 448 11.37 -3.59 5.63
C ALA A 448 11.68 -4.04 4.19
N PHE A 449 11.43 -5.30 3.87
CA PHE A 449 11.49 -5.81 2.50
C PHE A 449 10.49 -5.09 1.60
N ALA A 450 9.22 -5.01 1.98
CA ALA A 450 8.19 -4.31 1.23
C ALA A 450 8.45 -2.80 1.15
N GLY A 451 8.85 -2.17 2.25
CA GLY A 451 9.02 -0.73 2.30
C GLY A 451 10.23 -0.19 1.56
N THR A 452 11.31 -0.98 1.43
CA THR A 452 12.60 -0.49 0.91
C THR A 452 13.44 -1.56 0.20
N ALA A 453 12.93 -2.77 0.00
CA ALA A 453 13.65 -3.95 -0.50
C ALA A 453 14.84 -4.40 0.40
N PHE A 454 14.78 -4.12 1.70
CA PHE A 454 15.82 -4.56 2.65
C PHE A 454 15.78 -6.08 2.86
N PRO A 455 16.95 -6.76 2.99
CA PRO A 455 18.32 -6.21 2.98
C PRO A 455 18.94 -6.05 1.59
N TYR A 456 18.29 -6.48 0.54
CA TYR A 456 18.81 -6.60 -0.83
C TYR A 456 19.23 -5.25 -1.44
N ASN A 457 18.60 -4.17 -1.02
CA ASN A 457 18.90 -2.81 -1.48
C ASN A 457 20.22 -2.23 -0.97
N ARG A 458 20.86 -2.89 0.03
CA ARG A 458 22.11 -2.44 0.69
C ARG A 458 23.27 -3.39 0.48
N ALA A 459 23.05 -4.50 -0.23
CA ALA A 459 24.11 -5.46 -0.48
C ALA A 459 25.22 -4.82 -1.36
N GLU A 460 26.46 -4.87 -0.90
CA GLU A 460 27.63 -4.47 -1.68
C GLU A 460 27.89 -5.50 -2.79
N GLU A 461 27.67 -6.78 -2.48
CA GLU A 461 27.73 -7.87 -3.44
C GLU A 461 26.31 -8.25 -3.90
N PRO A 462 26.12 -8.64 -5.17
CA PRO A 462 24.82 -9.09 -5.66
C PRO A 462 24.27 -10.27 -4.84
N SER A 463 23.02 -10.12 -4.41
CA SER A 463 22.29 -11.21 -3.74
C SER A 463 21.87 -12.29 -4.74
N ALA A 464 21.67 -13.51 -4.28
CA ALA A 464 21.25 -14.61 -5.13
C ALA A 464 19.76 -14.51 -5.49
N LEU A 465 19.44 -14.70 -6.78
CA LEU A 465 18.08 -14.92 -7.26
C LEU A 465 17.96 -16.38 -7.69
N VAL A 466 17.17 -17.15 -6.95
CA VAL A 466 16.96 -18.59 -7.21
C VAL A 466 15.59 -18.78 -7.84
N LEU A 467 15.57 -19.30 -9.03
CA LEU A 467 14.37 -19.63 -9.78
C LEU A 467 14.08 -21.12 -9.69
N GLY A 468 12.84 -21.49 -9.38
CA GLY A 468 12.43 -22.89 -9.27
C GLY A 468 12.64 -23.68 -10.56
N ARG A 469 12.41 -23.02 -11.70
CA ARG A 469 12.69 -23.56 -13.05
C ARG A 469 12.99 -22.41 -14.03
N ALA A 470 13.76 -22.71 -15.05
CA ALA A 470 13.99 -21.80 -16.19
C ALA A 470 12.78 -21.85 -17.15
N ASP A 471 11.77 -21.04 -16.86
CA ASP A 471 10.50 -21.00 -17.57
C ASP A 471 10.01 -19.54 -17.68
N PRO A 472 9.40 -19.15 -18.83
CA PRO A 472 8.91 -17.78 -19.04
C PRO A 472 7.96 -17.27 -17.95
N THR A 473 7.10 -18.15 -17.38
CA THR A 473 6.17 -17.78 -16.30
C THR A 473 6.92 -17.44 -15.00
N ILE A 474 7.92 -18.25 -14.66
CA ILE A 474 8.77 -18.01 -13.47
C ILE A 474 9.61 -16.75 -13.66
N TYR A 475 10.16 -16.52 -14.88
CA TYR A 475 10.88 -15.28 -15.20
C TYR A 475 9.97 -14.06 -15.04
N SER A 476 8.74 -14.12 -15.55
CA SER A 476 7.77 -13.02 -15.45
C SER A 476 7.39 -12.73 -13.99
N ALA A 477 7.20 -13.77 -13.18
CA ALA A 477 6.93 -13.64 -11.75
C ALA A 477 8.10 -12.97 -11.02
N ALA A 478 9.33 -13.45 -11.26
CA ALA A 478 10.54 -12.89 -10.66
C ALA A 478 10.80 -11.44 -11.13
N ALA A 479 10.62 -11.15 -12.42
CA ALA A 479 10.80 -9.81 -12.97
C ALA A 479 9.80 -8.81 -12.35
N SER A 480 8.52 -9.19 -12.20
CA SER A 480 7.49 -8.37 -11.54
C SER A 480 7.86 -8.06 -10.09
N LEU A 481 8.36 -9.06 -9.35
CA LEU A 481 8.83 -8.91 -7.99
C LEU A 481 10.02 -7.94 -7.91
N VAL A 482 11.06 -8.17 -8.73
CA VAL A 482 12.29 -7.37 -8.73
C VAL A 482 12.01 -5.92 -9.15
N ALA A 483 11.14 -5.71 -10.13
CA ALA A 483 10.70 -4.37 -10.52
C ALA A 483 10.02 -3.65 -9.35
N ARG A 484 9.14 -4.33 -8.62
CA ARG A 484 8.50 -3.75 -7.44
C ARG A 484 9.50 -3.43 -6.33
N MET A 485 10.46 -4.32 -6.10
CA MET A 485 11.55 -4.07 -5.14
C MET A 485 12.40 -2.86 -5.54
N ALA A 486 12.75 -2.72 -6.82
CA ALA A 486 13.55 -1.60 -7.32
C ALA A 486 12.82 -0.26 -7.13
N ILE A 487 11.51 -0.21 -7.40
CA ILE A 487 10.67 0.98 -7.14
C ILE A 487 10.76 1.37 -5.64
N GLN A 488 10.58 0.42 -4.73
CA GLN A 488 10.63 0.69 -3.28
C GLN A 488 12.03 1.08 -2.81
N ALA A 489 13.05 0.45 -3.34
CA ALA A 489 14.45 0.79 -3.06
C ALA A 489 14.84 2.18 -3.62
N GLY A 490 14.15 2.65 -4.68
CA GLY A 490 14.53 3.83 -5.46
C GLY A 490 15.88 3.67 -6.14
N ARG A 491 16.26 2.41 -6.47
CA ARG A 491 17.49 2.04 -7.16
C ARG A 491 17.38 0.60 -7.68
N ILE A 492 18.25 0.24 -8.60
CA ILE A 492 18.36 -1.14 -9.06
C ILE A 492 18.86 -2.02 -7.91
N VAL A 493 18.15 -3.14 -7.67
CA VAL A 493 18.53 -4.12 -6.66
C VAL A 493 19.50 -5.13 -7.32
N PRO A 494 20.75 -5.21 -6.88
CA PRO A 494 21.73 -6.10 -7.50
C PRO A 494 21.42 -7.57 -7.16
N LEU A 495 20.97 -8.32 -8.15
CA LEU A 495 20.63 -9.74 -8.05
C LEU A 495 21.37 -10.54 -9.11
N THR A 496 21.84 -11.76 -8.75
CA THR A 496 22.49 -12.67 -9.68
C THR A 496 21.73 -14.01 -9.71
N PRO A 497 21.27 -14.47 -10.89
CA PRO A 497 20.69 -15.79 -11.02
C PRO A 497 21.67 -16.85 -10.50
N THR A 498 21.22 -17.67 -9.56
CA THR A 498 22.11 -18.62 -8.84
C THR A 498 21.34 -19.92 -8.62
N PRO A 499 21.92 -21.09 -8.92
CA PRO A 499 21.33 -22.38 -8.55
C PRO A 499 21.20 -22.50 -7.03
N ALA A 500 20.11 -23.12 -6.57
CA ALA A 500 19.83 -23.28 -5.12
C ALA A 500 20.99 -23.91 -4.33
N ALA A 501 21.69 -24.89 -4.92
CA ALA A 501 22.84 -25.55 -4.31
C ALA A 501 24.07 -24.65 -4.12
N SER A 502 24.16 -23.55 -4.85
CA SER A 502 25.32 -22.62 -4.85
C SER A 502 25.07 -21.33 -4.05
N VAL A 503 23.92 -21.19 -3.39
CA VAL A 503 23.57 -20.01 -2.62
C VAL A 503 24.47 -19.83 -1.39
N GLY A 504 24.79 -20.91 -0.71
CA GLY A 504 25.54 -20.85 0.54
C GLY A 504 24.83 -20.05 1.60
N ASP A 505 25.56 -19.19 2.31
CA ASP A 505 25.03 -18.34 3.39
C ASP A 505 24.74 -16.90 2.93
N ARG A 506 24.74 -16.63 1.62
CA ARG A 506 24.42 -15.31 1.06
C ARG A 506 22.93 -14.97 1.18
N SER A 507 22.62 -13.69 1.14
CA SER A 507 21.22 -13.26 0.98
C SER A 507 20.66 -13.76 -0.35
N ALA A 508 19.43 -14.29 -0.31
CA ALA A 508 18.81 -14.91 -1.48
C ALA A 508 17.31 -14.73 -1.53
N ILE A 509 16.80 -14.58 -2.75
CA ILE A 509 15.36 -14.57 -3.06
C ILE A 509 15.06 -15.83 -3.85
N PHE A 510 14.12 -16.64 -3.37
CA PHE A 510 13.66 -17.86 -4.02
C PHE A 510 12.27 -17.64 -4.59
N VAL A 511 12.10 -17.88 -5.88
CA VAL A 511 10.82 -17.71 -6.61
C VAL A 511 10.50 -19.01 -7.34
N GLY A 512 9.37 -19.64 -6.98
CA GLY A 512 8.94 -20.88 -7.63
C GLY A 512 7.74 -21.51 -6.95
N THR A 513 7.20 -22.59 -7.54
CA THR A 513 6.12 -23.35 -6.91
C THR A 513 6.62 -24.15 -5.71
N ALA A 514 5.71 -24.53 -4.82
CA ALA A 514 6.04 -25.35 -3.66
C ALA A 514 6.78 -26.65 -4.04
N ALA A 515 6.37 -27.29 -5.13
CA ALA A 515 7.02 -28.50 -5.63
C ALA A 515 8.45 -28.27 -6.13
N GLN A 516 8.77 -27.07 -6.61
CA GLN A 516 10.09 -26.69 -7.12
C GLN A 516 11.05 -26.25 -5.99
N MET A 517 10.52 -25.87 -4.81
CA MET A 517 11.35 -25.44 -3.68
C MET A 517 12.11 -26.61 -3.03
N PRO A 518 13.41 -26.44 -2.73
CA PRO A 518 14.12 -27.41 -1.91
C PRO A 518 13.50 -27.54 -0.50
N ALA A 519 13.40 -28.75 0.02
CA ALA A 519 12.86 -29.01 1.35
C ALA A 519 13.62 -28.23 2.44
N SER A 520 14.96 -28.18 2.34
CA SER A 520 15.81 -27.42 3.25
C SER A 520 15.51 -25.91 3.27
N VAL A 521 15.13 -25.33 2.12
CA VAL A 521 14.76 -23.90 2.01
C VAL A 521 13.42 -23.66 2.70
N LEU A 522 12.42 -24.52 2.49
CA LEU A 522 11.12 -24.42 3.15
C LEU A 522 11.26 -24.58 4.67
N GLY A 523 12.03 -25.58 5.12
CA GLY A 523 12.31 -25.77 6.55
C GLY A 523 12.99 -24.56 7.18
N GLN A 524 13.96 -23.93 6.47
CA GLN A 524 14.67 -22.74 6.94
C GLN A 524 13.72 -21.55 7.17
N VAL A 525 12.72 -21.35 6.31
CA VAL A 525 11.73 -20.26 6.46
C VAL A 525 10.50 -20.69 7.27
N HIS A 526 10.56 -21.79 8.01
CA HIS A 526 9.49 -22.30 8.88
C HIS A 526 8.18 -22.60 8.14
N VAL A 527 8.27 -23.05 6.90
CA VAL A 527 7.15 -23.55 6.09
C VAL A 527 7.22 -25.07 6.03
N ALA A 528 6.07 -25.74 6.19
CA ALA A 528 6.00 -27.18 6.21
C ALA A 528 6.48 -27.80 4.89
N GLU A 529 7.37 -28.78 4.95
CA GLU A 529 7.88 -29.46 3.76
C GLU A 529 6.80 -30.24 3.01
N SER A 530 5.75 -30.67 3.72
CA SER A 530 4.58 -31.36 3.18
C SER A 530 3.90 -30.60 2.03
N ILE A 531 4.00 -29.25 2.04
CA ILE A 531 3.38 -28.41 0.97
C ILE A 531 3.88 -28.77 -0.43
N ARG A 532 5.05 -29.32 -0.58
CA ARG A 532 5.60 -29.75 -1.86
C ARG A 532 4.71 -30.78 -2.59
N THR A 533 3.96 -31.54 -1.83
CA THR A 533 3.10 -32.61 -2.38
C THR A 533 1.62 -32.40 -2.06
N SER A 534 1.30 -31.81 -0.91
CA SER A 534 -0.07 -31.64 -0.42
C SER A 534 -0.74 -30.38 -0.93
N TRP A 535 0.02 -29.27 -1.07
CA TRP A 535 -0.56 -28.00 -1.49
C TRP A 535 -0.75 -27.95 -3.01
N ARG A 536 -2.00 -28.19 -3.43
CA ARG A 536 -2.43 -28.23 -4.84
C ARG A 536 -3.49 -27.19 -5.10
N ASP A 537 -3.53 -26.69 -6.33
CA ASP A 537 -4.58 -25.78 -6.80
C ASP A 537 -5.91 -26.56 -6.96
N GLU A 538 -6.95 -26.16 -6.25
CA GLU A 538 -8.28 -26.79 -6.33
C GLU A 538 -8.87 -26.70 -7.75
N THR A 539 -8.48 -25.67 -8.52
CA THR A 539 -8.87 -25.55 -9.94
C THR A 539 -8.30 -26.65 -10.82
N SER A 540 -7.17 -27.25 -10.43
CA SER A 540 -6.58 -28.38 -11.15
C SER A 540 -7.26 -29.73 -10.82
N ALA A 541 -7.95 -29.82 -9.71
CA ALA A 541 -8.69 -31.03 -9.33
C ALA A 541 -9.94 -31.25 -10.19
N GLY A 542 -10.54 -30.15 -10.69
CA GLY A 542 -11.72 -30.23 -11.56
C GLY A 542 -11.44 -30.64 -13.03
N LYS A 543 -10.19 -30.69 -13.45
CA LYS A 543 -9.79 -31.10 -14.82
C LYS A 543 -9.31 -32.56 -14.95
N ARG A 544 -9.37 -33.35 -13.87
CA ARG A 544 -9.18 -34.81 -14.02
C ARG A 544 -10.41 -35.40 -14.70
N VAL A 545 -10.26 -35.73 -15.97
CA VAL A 545 -11.14 -36.69 -16.67
C VAL A 545 -11.06 -37.98 -15.86
N MET A 546 -12.06 -38.28 -15.06
CA MET A 546 -12.17 -39.55 -14.39
C MET A 546 -12.22 -40.64 -15.44
N PRO A 547 -11.45 -41.72 -15.33
CA PRO A 547 -11.64 -42.87 -16.21
C PRO A 547 -13.10 -43.36 -16.06
N ALA A 548 -13.73 -43.74 -17.16
CA ALA A 548 -15.13 -44.14 -17.24
C ALA A 548 -15.55 -45.22 -16.25
N SER A 549 -14.61 -46.00 -15.70
CA SER A 549 -14.82 -46.99 -14.67
C SER A 549 -15.08 -46.42 -13.26
N ALA A 550 -14.63 -45.18 -12.98
CA ALA A 550 -14.86 -44.53 -11.69
C ALA A 550 -16.22 -43.81 -11.64
N ALA A 551 -16.74 -43.35 -12.80
CA ALA A 551 -18.05 -42.73 -12.89
C ALA A 551 -19.19 -43.71 -12.60
N ALA A 552 -19.05 -44.95 -13.03
CA ALA A 552 -20.04 -46.00 -12.77
C ALA A 552 -20.13 -46.39 -11.27
N GLY A 553 -19.03 -46.20 -10.50
CA GLY A 553 -19.00 -46.43 -9.06
C GLY A 553 -19.72 -45.36 -8.24
N PHE A 554 -19.68 -44.10 -8.70
CA PHE A 554 -20.34 -42.97 -8.03
C PHE A 554 -21.86 -42.97 -8.22
N GLU A 555 -22.36 -43.32 -9.43
CA GLU A 555 -23.79 -43.46 -9.68
C GLU A 555 -24.41 -44.61 -8.86
N ALA A 556 -23.64 -45.70 -8.63
CA ALA A 556 -24.07 -46.80 -7.77
C ALA A 556 -24.15 -46.42 -6.27
N LEU A 557 -23.33 -45.45 -5.82
CA LEU A 557 -23.35 -44.97 -4.44
C LEU A 557 -24.47 -43.95 -4.22
N ASP A 558 -24.75 -43.09 -5.19
CA ASP A 558 -25.88 -42.12 -5.15
C ASP A 558 -27.24 -42.82 -5.19
N GLY A 559 -27.37 -43.90 -5.98
CA GLY A 559 -28.57 -44.76 -6.00
C GLY A 559 -28.80 -45.56 -4.72
N ALA A 560 -27.75 -45.79 -3.90
CA ALA A 560 -27.85 -46.46 -2.60
C ALA A 560 -28.27 -45.53 -1.45
N LEU A 561 -28.02 -44.22 -1.60
CA LEU A 561 -28.38 -43.21 -0.60
C LEU A 561 -29.83 -42.65 -0.76
N HIS A 562 -30.48 -42.89 -1.91
CA HIS A 562 -31.82 -42.42 -2.18
C HIS A 562 -32.82 -43.62 -2.23
N ARG A 563 -32.96 -44.38 -1.14
CA ARG A 563 -34.13 -45.25 -0.93
C ARG A 563 -35.23 -44.49 -0.21
N PRO A 564 -36.41 -44.30 -0.82
CA PRO A 564 -37.55 -43.70 -0.14
C PRO A 564 -38.16 -44.71 0.82
N GLY A 565 -38.33 -44.34 2.06
CA GLY A 565 -39.21 -45.00 2.99
C GLY A 565 -38.57 -45.51 4.28
N THR A 566 -38.47 -44.65 5.24
CA THR A 566 -38.80 -44.93 6.66
C THR A 566 -39.16 -43.59 7.34
N GLU A 567 -40.40 -43.40 7.66
CA GLU A 567 -40.90 -42.32 8.49
C GLU A 567 -40.20 -42.37 9.85
N ILE A 568 -39.35 -41.37 10.15
CA ILE A 568 -38.91 -41.13 11.51
C ILE A 568 -39.83 -40.05 12.07
N GLY A 569 -40.49 -40.42 13.15
CA GLY A 569 -41.52 -39.65 13.83
C GLY A 569 -41.07 -38.22 14.17
N GLN A 570 -42.05 -37.32 14.09
CA GLN A 570 -41.96 -35.95 14.57
C GLN A 570 -41.52 -35.90 16.03
N ALA A 571 -40.32 -35.34 16.26
CA ALA A 571 -39.96 -34.83 17.58
C ALA A 571 -40.74 -33.53 17.83
N PRO A 572 -41.29 -33.31 19.03
CA PRO A 572 -42.04 -32.12 19.33
C PRO A 572 -41.14 -30.89 19.29
N ALA A 573 -41.63 -29.82 18.69
CA ALA A 573 -41.03 -28.51 18.69
C ALA A 573 -40.83 -28.04 20.15
N SER A 574 -39.58 -28.03 20.62
CA SER A 574 -39.23 -27.36 21.85
C SER A 574 -39.09 -25.86 21.55
N SER A 575 -39.92 -25.06 22.20
CA SER A 575 -39.80 -23.62 22.29
C SER A 575 -38.40 -23.24 22.73
N PRO A 576 -37.84 -22.09 22.31
CA PRO A 576 -36.57 -21.64 22.84
C PRO A 576 -36.76 -21.34 24.34
N GLU A 577 -36.21 -22.22 25.17
CA GLU A 577 -36.02 -21.92 26.59
C GLU A 577 -35.10 -20.71 26.66
N THR A 578 -35.62 -19.64 27.25
CA THR A 578 -34.81 -18.51 27.74
C THR A 578 -33.75 -19.08 28.68
N GLU A 579 -32.54 -19.20 28.23
CA GLU A 579 -31.42 -19.56 29.10
C GLU A 579 -31.43 -18.58 30.30
N ASP A 580 -31.62 -19.15 31.49
CA ASP A 580 -31.64 -18.39 32.76
C ASP A 580 -30.32 -17.64 32.89
N THR A 581 -30.37 -16.33 32.78
CA THR A 581 -29.25 -15.41 32.93
C THR A 581 -28.46 -15.68 34.21
N SER A 582 -29.11 -16.18 35.25
CA SER A 582 -28.51 -16.55 36.53
C SER A 582 -27.65 -17.82 36.40
N ALA A 583 -28.04 -18.79 35.57
CA ALA A 583 -27.24 -20.00 35.31
C ALA A 583 -26.00 -19.68 34.49
N THR A 584 -26.14 -18.83 33.47
CA THR A 584 -25.02 -18.32 32.68
C THR A 584 -24.07 -17.49 33.52
N PHE A 585 -24.58 -16.61 34.39
CA PHE A 585 -23.78 -15.82 35.33
C PHE A 585 -23.04 -16.70 36.36
N ASN A 586 -23.66 -17.74 36.86
CA ASN A 586 -23.02 -18.68 37.82
C ASN A 586 -21.96 -19.56 37.11
N ARG A 587 -22.18 -19.95 35.86
CA ARG A 587 -21.16 -20.66 35.06
C ARG A 587 -19.93 -19.77 34.83
N TRP A 588 -20.12 -18.55 34.40
CA TRP A 588 -19.04 -17.57 34.24
C TRP A 588 -18.36 -17.23 35.55
N ARG A 589 -19.10 -17.14 36.66
CA ARG A 589 -18.53 -16.90 37.98
C ARG A 589 -17.68 -18.06 38.48
N SER A 590 -18.02 -19.32 38.11
CA SER A 590 -17.20 -20.49 38.44
C SER A 590 -15.96 -20.60 37.56
N GLU A 591 -16.04 -20.16 36.31
CA GLU A 591 -14.88 -20.09 35.38
C GLU A 591 -13.92 -18.96 35.73
N VAL A 592 -14.43 -17.80 36.16
CA VAL A 592 -13.64 -16.61 36.52
C VAL A 592 -13.21 -16.63 37.98
N GLY A 593 -13.95 -17.33 38.86
CA GLY A 593 -13.79 -17.34 40.29
C GLY A 593 -13.25 -18.64 40.90
N GLY A 594 -12.44 -19.40 40.18
CA GLY A 594 -11.73 -20.58 40.72
C GLY A 594 -10.88 -20.18 41.93
N GLY A 595 -11.42 -20.36 43.12
CA GLY A 595 -10.76 -20.07 44.39
C GLY A 595 -9.56 -20.98 44.63
N GLY A 596 -8.38 -20.52 44.22
CA GLY A 596 -7.09 -21.14 44.45
C GLY A 596 -5.96 -20.20 44.02
N LEU A 597 -4.71 -20.54 44.33
CA LEU A 597 -3.52 -19.79 43.87
C LEU A 597 -3.55 -19.41 42.38
N GLN A 598 -4.20 -20.21 41.55
CA GLN A 598 -4.37 -19.94 40.13
C GLN A 598 -5.34 -18.77 39.86
N GLY A 599 -6.42 -18.64 40.62
CA GLY A 599 -7.35 -17.51 40.50
C GLY A 599 -6.75 -16.18 40.97
N GLN A 600 -5.90 -16.22 42.00
CA GLN A 600 -5.16 -15.04 42.46
C GLN A 600 -4.08 -14.63 41.48
N LEU A 601 -3.40 -15.60 40.81
CA LEU A 601 -2.43 -15.35 39.75
C LEU A 601 -3.11 -14.77 38.49
N ALA A 602 -4.28 -15.27 38.08
CA ALA A 602 -5.05 -14.72 36.98
C ALA A 602 -5.60 -13.32 37.27
N GLY A 603 -6.01 -13.06 38.51
CA GLY A 603 -6.41 -11.71 38.98
C GLY A 603 -5.23 -10.74 38.95
N PHE A 604 -4.05 -11.18 39.38
CA PHE A 604 -2.82 -10.39 39.31
C PHE A 604 -2.34 -10.16 37.89
N GLU A 605 -2.43 -11.17 37.00
CA GLU A 605 -2.14 -11.03 35.59
C GLU A 605 -3.09 -10.01 34.92
N GLY A 606 -4.39 -10.12 35.18
CA GLY A 606 -5.37 -9.15 34.66
C GLY A 606 -5.16 -7.74 35.21
N TRP A 607 -4.66 -7.59 36.43
CA TRP A 607 -4.28 -6.30 36.99
C TRP A 607 -3.02 -5.74 36.34
N LEU A 608 -1.97 -6.57 36.13
CA LEU A 608 -0.75 -6.21 35.43
C LEU A 608 -1.04 -5.82 33.97
N GLN A 609 -1.89 -6.57 33.27
CA GLN A 609 -2.27 -6.31 31.89
C GLN A 609 -3.04 -4.99 31.75
N ARG A 610 -3.96 -4.69 32.69
CA ARG A 610 -4.72 -3.43 32.66
C ARG A 610 -3.93 -2.20 33.05
N ASN A 611 -2.93 -2.32 33.91
CA ASN A 611 -2.18 -1.17 34.43
C ASN A 611 -0.81 -0.99 33.77
N PHE A 612 -0.21 -2.06 33.23
CA PHE A 612 1.17 -2.06 32.72
C PHE A 612 1.32 -2.75 31.37
N ASP A 613 0.22 -3.28 30.79
CA ASP A 613 0.23 -4.08 29.55
C ASP A 613 1.21 -5.29 29.60
N ILE A 614 1.35 -5.90 30.77
CA ILE A 614 2.25 -7.03 31.04
C ILE A 614 1.41 -8.30 31.24
N SER A 615 1.68 -9.35 30.45
CA SER A 615 1.13 -10.70 30.66
C SER A 615 2.19 -11.66 31.17
N PHE A 616 1.81 -12.79 31.81
CA PHE A 616 2.77 -13.83 32.23
C PHE A 616 3.50 -14.51 31.06
N SER A 617 3.00 -14.36 29.82
CA SER A 617 3.73 -14.81 28.62
C SER A 617 5.03 -14.03 28.42
N THR A 618 5.09 -12.77 28.89
CA THR A 618 6.28 -11.91 28.86
C THR A 618 7.42 -12.46 29.76
N PHE A 619 7.09 -13.32 30.73
CA PHE A 619 8.05 -13.95 31.67
C PHE A 619 8.60 -15.30 31.19
N ARG A 620 8.13 -15.81 30.02
CA ARG A 620 8.65 -17.06 29.47
C ARG A 620 10.05 -16.84 28.89
N LEU A 621 11.07 -17.31 29.58
CA LEU A 621 12.48 -17.23 29.21
C LEU A 621 12.85 -18.13 28.00
N ARG A 622 11.93 -18.95 27.50
CA ARG A 622 12.13 -19.80 26.32
C ARG A 622 10.80 -19.95 25.59
N GLU A 623 10.67 -19.30 24.46
CA GLU A 623 9.58 -19.59 23.53
C GLU A 623 9.77 -20.97 22.91
N ALA A 624 8.72 -21.79 22.96
CA ALA A 624 8.69 -23.04 22.19
C ALA A 624 8.75 -22.66 20.70
N ALA A 625 9.62 -23.35 19.94
CA ALA A 625 9.68 -23.14 18.49
C ALA A 625 8.27 -23.31 17.89
N ALA A 626 7.80 -22.28 17.19
CA ALA A 626 6.51 -22.34 16.53
C ALA A 626 6.51 -23.50 15.52
N PRO A 627 5.42 -24.27 15.41
CA PRO A 627 5.33 -25.32 14.41
C PRO A 627 5.46 -24.73 13.00
N PRO A 628 6.04 -25.48 12.04
CA PRO A 628 6.11 -25.05 10.66
C PRO A 628 4.73 -24.66 10.13
N TYR A 629 4.71 -23.61 9.32
CA TYR A 629 3.45 -23.12 8.72
C TYR A 629 2.95 -24.10 7.66
N ASP A 630 1.71 -24.53 7.81
CA ASP A 630 0.97 -25.29 6.81
C ASP A 630 -0.14 -24.39 6.22
N PRO A 631 -0.18 -24.17 4.89
CA PRO A 631 -1.13 -23.25 4.28
C PRO A 631 -2.56 -23.76 4.36
N ALA A 632 -3.48 -22.85 4.69
CA ALA A 632 -4.90 -23.13 4.57
C ALA A 632 -5.29 -23.34 3.08
N PRO A 633 -6.36 -24.08 2.79
CA PRO A 633 -6.79 -24.35 1.40
C PRO A 633 -7.03 -23.10 0.54
N LYS A 634 -7.38 -21.97 1.18
CA LYS A 634 -7.62 -20.68 0.50
C LYS A 634 -6.33 -19.89 0.20
N THR A 635 -5.18 -20.32 0.72
CA THR A 635 -3.91 -19.62 0.49
C THR A 635 -3.48 -19.79 -0.95
N SER A 636 -3.20 -18.69 -1.64
CA SER A 636 -2.77 -18.67 -3.05
C SER A 636 -1.28 -18.39 -3.21
N LEU A 637 -0.67 -17.64 -2.26
CA LEU A 637 0.74 -17.30 -2.27
C LEU A 637 1.26 -17.20 -0.84
N ILE A 638 2.49 -17.64 -0.63
CA ILE A 638 3.25 -17.48 0.63
C ILE A 638 4.48 -16.63 0.33
N VAL A 639 4.72 -15.63 1.17
CA VAL A 639 5.97 -14.88 1.24
C VAL A 639 6.54 -15.10 2.63
N ALA A 640 7.69 -15.74 2.72
CA ALA A 640 8.33 -16.06 4.01
C ALA A 640 9.77 -15.60 4.01
N GLN A 641 10.25 -15.11 5.14
CA GLN A 641 11.62 -14.61 5.27
C GLN A 641 12.25 -15.14 6.55
N GLN A 642 13.52 -15.51 6.48
CA GLN A 642 14.31 -15.93 7.63
C GLN A 642 15.81 -15.64 7.40
N ALA A 643 16.62 -15.70 8.45
CA ALA A 643 18.07 -15.72 8.32
C ALA A 643 18.52 -16.92 7.47
N SER A 644 19.65 -16.79 6.77
CA SER A 644 20.29 -17.93 6.12
C SER A 644 20.76 -18.98 7.15
N PRO A 645 21.08 -20.22 6.78
CA PRO A 645 21.38 -21.29 7.73
C PRO A 645 22.46 -20.97 8.77
N ASN A 646 23.49 -20.21 8.40
CA ASN A 646 24.56 -19.80 9.33
C ASN A 646 24.42 -18.34 9.79
N GLY A 647 23.31 -17.67 9.46
CA GLY A 647 23.04 -16.30 9.89
C GLY A 647 23.80 -15.21 9.11
N GLY A 648 24.55 -15.51 8.06
CA GLY A 648 25.30 -14.52 7.26
C GLY A 648 24.42 -13.67 6.35
N GLY A 649 23.29 -14.22 5.87
CA GLY A 649 22.39 -13.59 4.93
C GLY A 649 20.93 -13.65 5.36
N THR A 650 20.04 -13.25 4.45
CA THR A 650 18.59 -13.33 4.60
C THR A 650 17.99 -14.07 3.41
N TRP A 651 17.18 -15.08 3.67
CA TRP A 651 16.44 -15.80 2.65
C TRP A 651 14.99 -15.34 2.62
N THR A 652 14.51 -14.94 1.45
CA THR A 652 13.11 -14.63 1.19
C THR A 652 12.57 -15.61 0.17
N VAL A 653 11.49 -16.31 0.50
CA VAL A 653 10.85 -17.32 -0.34
C VAL A 653 9.48 -16.85 -0.75
N LEU A 654 9.22 -16.84 -2.07
CA LEU A 654 7.91 -16.62 -2.65
C LEU A 654 7.49 -17.92 -3.33
N THR A 655 6.40 -18.52 -2.83
CA THR A 655 5.95 -19.83 -3.33
C THR A 655 4.43 -19.92 -3.40
N ALA A 656 3.95 -20.73 -4.34
CA ALA A 656 2.54 -20.94 -4.62
C ALA A 656 2.30 -22.41 -5.02
N PRO A 657 1.03 -22.90 -5.05
CA PRO A 657 0.74 -24.27 -5.45
C PRO A 657 0.96 -24.54 -6.93
N SER A 658 0.86 -23.53 -7.79
CA SER A 658 1.07 -23.65 -9.24
C SER A 658 1.77 -22.40 -9.80
N GLU A 659 2.33 -22.50 -11.01
CA GLU A 659 3.00 -21.39 -11.69
C GLU A 659 2.01 -20.25 -11.99
N GLU A 660 0.79 -20.57 -12.39
CA GLU A 660 -0.28 -19.59 -12.61
C GLU A 660 -0.62 -18.82 -11.32
N ARG A 661 -0.74 -19.53 -10.18
CA ARG A 661 -0.96 -18.89 -8.87
C ARG A 661 0.23 -18.07 -8.41
N LEU A 662 1.45 -18.49 -8.75
CA LEU A 662 2.65 -17.76 -8.41
C LEU A 662 2.70 -16.41 -9.13
N ILE A 663 2.53 -16.38 -10.45
CA ILE A 663 2.57 -15.12 -11.21
C ILE A 663 1.40 -14.20 -10.84
N THR A 664 0.17 -14.73 -10.78
CA THR A 664 -1.01 -13.94 -10.43
C THR A 664 -0.96 -13.44 -8.98
N GLY A 665 -0.45 -14.27 -8.07
CA GLY A 665 -0.25 -13.90 -6.67
C GLY A 665 0.80 -12.79 -6.51
N ILE A 666 1.97 -12.91 -7.16
CA ILE A 666 3.02 -11.89 -7.12
C ILE A 666 2.53 -10.58 -7.74
N GLN A 667 1.85 -10.62 -8.88
CA GLN A 667 1.24 -9.43 -9.48
C GLN A 667 0.21 -8.78 -8.57
N SER A 668 -0.65 -9.57 -7.93
CA SER A 668 -1.68 -9.07 -7.00
C SER A 668 -1.09 -8.40 -5.77
N ILE A 669 -0.09 -9.02 -5.11
CA ILE A 669 0.55 -8.39 -3.94
C ILE A 669 1.42 -7.18 -4.32
N SER A 670 1.91 -7.11 -5.57
CA SER A 670 2.77 -6.01 -6.05
C SER A 670 2.01 -4.70 -6.31
N THR A 671 0.69 -4.66 -6.11
CA THR A 671 -0.09 -3.43 -6.24
C THR A 671 0.24 -2.42 -5.13
N VAL A 672 -0.04 -1.14 -5.38
CA VAL A 672 0.25 -0.05 -4.42
C VAL A 672 -0.50 -0.24 -3.10
N GLN A 673 -1.72 -0.79 -3.14
CA GLN A 673 -2.57 -1.01 -1.97
C GLN A 673 -2.10 -2.20 -1.13
N ARG A 674 -1.66 -3.30 -1.76
CA ARG A 674 -1.37 -4.56 -1.07
C ARG A 674 0.08 -4.72 -0.66
N TRP A 675 1.02 -4.22 -1.46
CA TRP A 675 2.45 -4.34 -1.16
C TRP A 675 2.84 -3.83 0.24
N PRO A 676 2.32 -2.69 0.72
CA PRO A 676 2.61 -2.22 2.07
C PRO A 676 2.05 -3.10 3.21
N LEU A 677 1.16 -4.04 2.91
CA LEU A 677 0.59 -4.95 3.92
C LEU A 677 1.49 -6.15 4.22
N LEU A 678 2.55 -6.35 3.44
CA LEU A 678 3.55 -7.38 3.74
C LEU A 678 4.24 -7.05 5.07
N GLY A 679 4.30 -8.03 5.97
CA GLY A 679 4.85 -7.81 7.30
C GLY A 679 5.23 -9.10 8.02
N GLY A 680 5.84 -8.98 9.19
CA GLY A 680 6.24 -10.12 10.00
C GLY A 680 7.37 -10.96 9.37
N ALA A 681 7.41 -12.24 9.70
CA ALA A 681 8.30 -13.24 9.12
C ALA A 681 7.64 -14.01 7.97
N LEU A 682 6.33 -14.08 7.96
CA LEU A 682 5.54 -14.80 6.97
C LEU A 682 4.26 -14.01 6.67
N THR A 683 3.97 -13.83 5.39
CA THR A 683 2.74 -13.24 4.89
C THR A 683 2.11 -14.17 3.88
N THR A 684 0.79 -14.31 3.92
CA THR A 684 0.01 -15.10 2.98
C THR A 684 -0.96 -14.21 2.23
N TYR A 685 -1.25 -14.58 0.99
CA TYR A 685 -2.27 -13.95 0.17
C TYR A 685 -3.29 -14.99 -0.26
N SER A 686 -4.56 -14.63 -0.18
CA SER A 686 -5.69 -15.42 -0.66
C SER A 686 -6.38 -14.72 -1.83
N ALA A 687 -6.32 -15.31 -3.01
CA ALA A 687 -7.01 -14.77 -4.19
C ALA A 687 -8.55 -14.88 -4.08
N THR A 688 -9.06 -15.80 -3.27
CA THR A 688 -10.50 -16.01 -3.09
C THR A 688 -11.15 -14.91 -2.26
N THR A 689 -10.46 -14.45 -1.20
CA THR A 689 -10.95 -13.42 -0.29
C THR A 689 -10.30 -12.06 -0.53
N ASP A 690 -9.33 -12.01 -1.43
CA ASP A 690 -8.46 -10.86 -1.71
C ASP A 690 -7.76 -10.31 -0.45
N ALA A 691 -7.49 -11.18 0.52
CA ALA A 691 -6.94 -10.83 1.82
C ALA A 691 -5.45 -11.15 1.94
N ILE A 692 -4.74 -10.29 2.66
CA ILE A 692 -3.35 -10.50 3.07
C ILE A 692 -3.32 -10.68 4.59
N GLU A 693 -2.71 -11.76 5.04
CA GLU A 693 -2.53 -12.06 6.45
C GLU A 693 -1.03 -12.15 6.77
N SER A 694 -0.58 -11.37 7.73
CA SER A 694 0.81 -11.36 8.17
C SER A 694 0.94 -11.96 9.57
N ARG A 695 1.91 -12.87 9.76
CA ARG A 695 2.20 -13.42 11.08
C ARG A 695 3.26 -12.56 11.77
N PRO A 696 3.06 -12.22 13.06
CA PRO A 696 3.99 -11.40 13.81
C PRO A 696 5.37 -12.06 13.92
N LEU A 697 6.39 -11.25 14.12
CA LEU A 697 7.75 -11.70 14.44
C LEU A 697 7.77 -12.27 15.86
N LEU A 698 8.07 -13.54 16.01
CA LEU A 698 8.32 -14.17 17.32
C LEU A 698 9.76 -13.95 17.77
N THR A 699 10.69 -14.11 16.84
CA THR A 699 12.12 -13.92 17.06
C THR A 699 12.73 -13.14 15.90
N PHE A 700 13.69 -12.29 16.18
CA PHE A 700 14.43 -11.55 15.15
C PHE A 700 15.87 -11.32 15.61
N GLU A 701 16.74 -11.13 14.64
CA GLU A 701 18.14 -10.77 14.87
C GLU A 701 18.36 -9.31 14.48
N PHE A 702 19.16 -8.59 15.27
CA PHE A 702 19.60 -7.27 14.91
C PHE A 702 20.75 -7.30 13.91
N VAL A 703 20.65 -6.47 12.87
CA VAL A 703 21.66 -6.29 11.85
C VAL A 703 22.14 -4.85 11.87
N MET A 704 23.43 -4.65 12.13
CA MET A 704 24.01 -3.32 12.11
C MET A 704 23.99 -2.76 10.69
N THR A 705 23.35 -1.62 10.52
CA THR A 705 23.16 -0.96 9.21
C THR A 705 23.92 0.35 9.10
N GLN A 706 24.48 0.83 10.22
CA GLN A 706 25.22 2.07 10.33
C GLN A 706 26.41 1.89 11.27
N PRO A 707 27.46 2.75 11.15
CA PRO A 707 28.54 2.82 12.12
C PRO A 707 28.01 3.02 13.53
N VAL A 708 28.69 2.43 14.51
CA VAL A 708 28.30 2.49 15.91
C VAL A 708 28.40 3.93 16.41
N ALA A 709 27.26 4.53 16.80
CA ALA A 709 27.18 5.85 17.38
C ALA A 709 26.51 5.78 18.78
N PRO A 710 27.08 6.39 19.83
CA PRO A 710 26.53 6.30 21.19
C PRO A 710 25.06 6.76 21.30
N GLY A 711 24.67 7.79 20.55
CA GLY A 711 23.29 8.29 20.50
C GLY A 711 22.33 7.26 19.92
N ASN A 712 22.70 6.54 18.87
CA ASN A 712 21.90 5.49 18.27
C ASN A 712 21.81 4.26 19.19
N LEU A 713 22.92 3.84 19.82
CA LEU A 713 22.91 2.73 20.78
C LEU A 713 21.96 2.99 21.94
N ARG A 714 21.95 4.22 22.47
CA ARG A 714 20.98 4.63 23.52
C ARG A 714 19.55 4.45 23.05
N LEU A 715 19.21 4.86 21.82
CA LEU A 715 17.87 4.75 21.28
C LEU A 715 17.47 3.29 21.01
N ILE A 716 18.42 2.47 20.53
CA ILE A 716 18.21 1.02 20.35
C ILE A 716 17.94 0.36 21.70
N ALA A 717 18.78 0.66 22.70
CA ALA A 717 18.61 0.10 24.05
C ALA A 717 17.29 0.56 24.70
N ALA A 718 16.91 1.84 24.55
CA ALA A 718 15.66 2.35 25.09
C ALA A 718 14.44 1.65 24.47
N ASN A 719 14.44 1.46 23.13
CA ASN A 719 13.38 0.74 22.44
C ASN A 719 13.33 -0.75 22.85
N TRP A 720 14.49 -1.42 22.89
CA TRP A 720 14.54 -2.81 23.27
C TRP A 720 14.09 -3.05 24.73
N LEU A 721 14.52 -2.19 25.64
CA LEU A 721 14.10 -2.26 27.05
C LEU A 721 12.60 -1.93 27.22
N SER A 722 12.03 -1.08 26.39
CA SER A 722 10.60 -0.74 26.47
C SER A 722 9.68 -1.91 26.12
N SER A 723 10.15 -2.86 25.29
CA SER A 723 9.45 -4.11 24.98
C SER A 723 9.83 -5.27 25.91
N ASN A 724 10.97 -5.17 26.61
CA ASN A 724 11.48 -6.19 27.53
C ASN A 724 11.41 -5.72 29.00
N VAL A 725 10.19 -5.48 29.51
CA VAL A 725 9.93 -4.86 30.81
C VAL A 725 10.59 -5.59 31.98
N VAL A 726 10.68 -6.93 31.93
CA VAL A 726 11.34 -7.74 32.97
C VAL A 726 12.84 -7.44 33.03
N VAL A 727 13.50 -7.42 31.89
CA VAL A 727 14.94 -7.10 31.79
C VAL A 727 15.18 -5.66 32.27
N TYR A 728 14.29 -4.73 31.91
CA TYR A 728 14.34 -3.37 32.39
C TYR A 728 14.22 -3.28 33.91
N ALA A 729 13.26 -4.00 34.53
CA ALA A 729 13.05 -4.02 35.97
C ALA A 729 14.27 -4.61 36.71
N ILE A 730 14.81 -5.73 36.21
CA ILE A 730 16.03 -6.34 36.77
C ILE A 730 17.22 -5.37 36.65
N GLY A 731 17.39 -4.75 35.48
CA GLY A 731 18.45 -3.75 35.27
C GLY A 731 18.36 -2.57 36.21
N LEU A 732 17.13 -2.06 36.47
CA LEU A 732 16.87 -0.97 37.42
C LEU A 732 17.26 -1.39 38.87
N VAL A 733 16.87 -2.58 39.31
CA VAL A 733 17.23 -3.11 40.62
C VAL A 733 18.76 -3.23 40.78
N VAL A 734 19.44 -3.78 39.77
CA VAL A 734 20.91 -3.87 39.75
C VAL A 734 21.54 -2.48 39.85
N LEU A 735 21.04 -1.53 39.04
CA LEU A 735 21.52 -0.14 39.08
C LEU A 735 21.34 0.53 40.47
N CYS A 736 20.20 0.32 41.11
CA CYS A 736 19.94 0.81 42.48
C CYS A 736 20.91 0.19 43.51
N ILE A 737 21.19 -1.10 43.39
CA ILE A 737 22.15 -1.78 44.27
C ILE A 737 23.57 -1.20 44.04
N VAL A 738 24.02 -1.07 42.80
CA VAL A 738 25.33 -0.50 42.46
C VAL A 738 25.43 0.95 42.98
N LEU A 739 24.39 1.76 42.77
CA LEU A 739 24.36 3.14 43.25
C LEU A 739 24.45 3.18 44.79
N GLY A 740 23.73 2.31 45.49
CA GLY A 740 23.79 2.16 46.96
C GLY A 740 25.21 1.82 47.44
N ILE A 741 25.87 0.85 46.81
CA ILE A 741 27.23 0.45 47.13
C ILE A 741 28.24 1.60 46.87
N VAL A 742 28.13 2.27 45.72
CA VAL A 742 29.02 3.39 45.38
C VAL A 742 28.80 4.57 46.35
N THR A 743 27.55 4.91 46.67
CA THR A 743 27.23 5.99 47.61
C THR A 743 27.75 5.69 48.98
N THR A 744 27.54 4.45 49.47
CA THR A 744 28.07 4.01 50.79
C THR A 744 29.59 4.05 50.82
N GLY A 745 30.26 3.59 49.73
CA GLY A 745 31.72 3.64 49.61
C GLY A 745 32.28 5.06 49.57
N LEU A 746 31.59 5.99 48.91
CA LEU A 746 31.96 7.39 48.87
C LEU A 746 31.79 8.06 50.26
N LEU A 747 30.67 7.83 50.91
CA LEU A 747 30.40 8.36 52.27
C LEU A 747 31.41 7.82 53.29
N ALA A 748 31.74 6.52 53.22
CA ALA A 748 32.76 5.91 54.09
C ALA A 748 34.19 6.52 53.86
N ARG A 749 34.53 6.91 52.61
CA ARG A 749 35.77 7.58 52.32
C ARG A 749 35.79 9.04 52.79
N LEU A 750 34.69 9.76 52.67
CA LEU A 750 34.54 11.13 53.12
C LEU A 750 34.53 11.23 54.66
N GLY A 751 33.85 10.31 55.35
CA GLY A 751 33.81 10.26 56.83
C GLY A 751 35.13 9.81 57.48
N ARG A 752 36.08 9.24 56.73
CA ARG A 752 37.46 8.97 57.26
C ARG A 752 38.43 10.15 57.12
N ARG A 753 38.00 11.24 56.49
CA ARG A 753 38.82 12.45 56.31
C ARG A 753 38.46 13.60 57.25
N SER A 754 37.52 13.40 58.20
CA SER A 754 37.21 14.33 59.29
C SER A 754 37.79 13.92 60.60
#